data_c03dc9195bb36023a9ebc28517a62459
#
_entry.id   c03dc9195bb36023a9ebc28517a62459
#
_cell.length_a   1.000
_cell.length_b   1.000
_cell.length_c   1.000
_cell.angle_alpha   90.00
_cell.angle_beta   90.00
_cell.angle_gamma   90.00
#
_symmetry.space_group_name_H-M   'P 1'
#
loop_
_entity.id
_entity.type
_entity.pdbx_description
1 polymer ?
#
loop_
_entity_poly.entity_id
_entity_poly.type
_entity_poly.pdbx_seq_one_letter_code
_entity_poly.pdbx_strand_id
1 'polypeptide(L)'
;MNEADHLLRLTGAAYADGIGDMVTGADPVAVSRVVFDQSGDMPNELGASDLFVTWGQFIDHDLSLTPDASGEFVASPGLVAPLQRSVYDQTTGIDSPREHLNVITPGIDANMVYGSDATREAMLRSFEGGKLILDEMGMMPLAMVPGTMAGTSPDNPLFLAGDVRANENTGLTTLHTLIVREHNYWAERLSDAHPDWNDQAIFTAARSIVEAEVQKITYADWLPQLIGDAAIAPAHDPDADGRISTEFSTAGFRFGHTMVSQLVERIEEDGATSANGHITVMEAFFNNDPMKQDGIDAILRGQAGSSAQMSDAKMIDDLNMFLTSPDGTTGFSLAALNILRGRDHGLDTYIEVRAALLGDIDPAAIDPQDFSLITSDAAVAAELATVYDSVMQVDLWVGGLAEDNIAGTQLGPLFTHIVAEQFARTAAADESFGVLAAALGPDIAAEVAETTLADIMVRNSGIDHLQADVFTFANRMGGDDGRDLMKGTSGADLMLGFGGNDQLRGGQGDDSLFGGSGRDHLRGNRGDDHLDGGDGRDKLHGGWGADALDGGAGRDRLIGGRGDDRLDGGADNDLMIGGGGDDTFLFRVGSGDDRVADFRSGQDLIHLDGFGIDSFGELEALISHKGRQTVIDLGDDSLTLMRVKPWQLDADDFAFS
;
A
#
# COMPACT_ATOMS: atom_id res chain seq x y z
N MET A 1 -7.92 6.92 34.02
CA MET A 1 -7.37 7.17 32.68
C MET A 1 -6.31 8.23 32.83
N ASN A 2 -5.22 8.11 32.13
CA ASN A 2 -4.11 9.07 32.17
C ASN A 2 -4.42 10.19 31.16
N GLU A 3 -3.98 11.42 31.42
CA GLU A 3 -4.09 12.53 30.45
C GLU A 3 -3.42 12.20 29.10
N ALA A 4 -2.44 11.28 29.11
CA ALA A 4 -1.78 10.76 27.93
C ALA A 4 -2.70 9.91 26.99
N ASP A 5 -3.85 9.43 27.49
CA ASP A 5 -4.82 8.66 26.71
C ASP A 5 -5.83 9.57 25.97
N HIS A 6 -5.77 10.89 26.17
CA HIS A 6 -6.66 11.85 25.51
C HIS A 6 -6.12 12.24 24.13
N LEU A 7 -7.00 12.42 23.15
CA LEU A 7 -6.64 13.12 21.91
C LEU A 7 -6.23 14.56 22.25
N LEU A 8 -5.18 15.03 21.60
CA LEU A 8 -4.74 16.43 21.69
C LEU A 8 -5.66 17.31 20.84
N ARG A 9 -5.87 18.57 21.24
CA ARG A 9 -6.54 19.57 20.41
C ARG A 9 -5.53 20.60 19.92
N LEU A 10 -5.47 20.82 18.63
CA LEU A 10 -4.69 21.91 18.03
C LEU A 10 -5.44 23.24 18.12
N THR A 11 -6.78 23.17 18.15
CA THR A 11 -7.68 24.32 18.30
C THR A 11 -8.60 24.15 19.53
N GLY A 12 -9.40 25.15 19.84
CA GLY A 12 -10.39 25.06 20.92
C GLY A 12 -11.52 24.08 20.60
N ALA A 13 -12.17 23.55 21.64
CA ALA A 13 -13.37 22.72 21.45
C ALA A 13 -14.59 23.59 21.08
N ALA A 14 -15.24 23.26 19.98
CA ALA A 14 -16.37 24.00 19.40
C ALA A 14 -17.72 23.29 19.64
N TYR A 15 -18.07 23.01 20.90
CA TYR A 15 -19.38 22.48 21.24
C TYR A 15 -20.44 23.59 21.37
N ALA A 16 -21.70 23.31 21.03
CA ALA A 16 -22.79 24.28 21.06
C ALA A 16 -23.07 24.84 22.44
N ASP A 17 -22.87 24.04 23.50
CA ASP A 17 -22.97 24.40 24.90
C ASP A 17 -21.60 24.68 25.57
N GLY A 18 -20.51 24.58 24.78
CA GLY A 18 -19.13 24.67 25.28
C GLY A 18 -18.65 23.42 26.04
N ILE A 19 -19.44 22.34 26.09
CA ILE A 19 -19.18 21.16 26.92
C ILE A 19 -19.21 19.87 26.06
N GLY A 20 -20.32 19.57 25.38
CA GLY A 20 -20.45 18.32 24.66
C GLY A 20 -21.66 18.21 23.73
N ASP A 21 -22.50 19.24 23.64
CA ASP A 21 -23.57 19.27 22.65
C ASP A 21 -22.99 19.56 21.26
N MET A 22 -23.29 18.70 20.29
CA MET A 22 -22.85 18.89 18.91
C MET A 22 -23.39 20.20 18.33
N VAL A 23 -22.55 20.92 17.60
CA VAL A 23 -23.01 22.10 16.83
C VAL A 23 -23.99 21.68 15.75
N THR A 24 -25.00 22.50 15.50
CA THR A 24 -25.89 22.36 14.34
C THR A 24 -25.26 23.04 13.13
N GLY A 25 -25.31 22.38 11.98
CA GLY A 25 -24.79 22.89 10.72
C GLY A 25 -25.64 22.41 9.55
N ALA A 26 -25.10 22.44 8.35
CA ALA A 26 -25.74 21.90 7.17
C ALA A 26 -26.14 20.42 7.39
N ASP A 27 -27.17 19.95 6.68
CA ASP A 27 -27.58 18.54 6.72
C ASP A 27 -26.44 17.68 6.13
N PRO A 28 -25.81 16.79 6.92
CA PRO A 28 -24.66 15.98 6.45
C PRO A 28 -24.99 15.10 5.24
N VAL A 29 -26.21 14.62 5.14
CA VAL A 29 -26.67 13.80 4.00
C VAL A 29 -26.87 14.67 2.76
N ALA A 30 -27.34 15.91 2.91
CA ALA A 30 -27.41 16.84 1.79
C ALA A 30 -26.02 17.25 1.29
N VAL A 31 -25.08 17.52 2.21
CA VAL A 31 -23.67 17.79 1.86
C VAL A 31 -23.06 16.60 1.13
N SER A 32 -23.24 15.38 1.65
CA SER A 32 -22.76 14.16 1.01
C SER A 32 -23.25 14.02 -0.43
N ARG A 33 -24.53 14.24 -0.68
CA ARG A 33 -25.14 14.07 -2.00
C ARG A 33 -24.82 15.17 -3.00
N VAL A 34 -24.44 16.35 -2.55
CA VAL A 34 -24.20 17.49 -3.44
C VAL A 34 -22.71 17.70 -3.67
N VAL A 35 -21.92 17.64 -2.62
CA VAL A 35 -20.49 17.94 -2.68
C VAL A 35 -19.67 16.67 -3.01
N PHE A 36 -20.04 15.53 -2.43
CA PHE A 36 -19.28 14.26 -2.57
C PHE A 36 -19.83 13.32 -3.65
N ASP A 37 -20.79 13.77 -4.47
CA ASP A 37 -21.31 12.98 -5.59
C ASP A 37 -20.25 12.85 -6.69
N GLN A 38 -19.91 11.61 -7.05
CA GLN A 38 -18.92 11.31 -8.08
C GLN A 38 -19.57 10.48 -9.19
N SER A 39 -19.71 11.04 -10.36
CA SER A 39 -20.40 10.42 -11.51
C SER A 39 -19.50 9.59 -12.42
N GLY A 40 -18.41 9.05 -11.92
CA GLY A 40 -17.48 8.22 -12.69
C GLY A 40 -16.13 8.09 -12.03
N ASP A 41 -15.26 7.35 -12.67
CA ASP A 41 -13.89 7.15 -12.20
C ASP A 41 -13.08 8.44 -12.36
N MET A 42 -12.38 8.84 -11.32
CA MET A 42 -11.53 10.04 -11.28
C MET A 42 -10.11 9.63 -10.85
N PRO A 43 -9.32 9.05 -11.77
CA PRO A 43 -8.01 8.54 -11.43
C PRO A 43 -7.08 9.65 -10.96
N ASN A 44 -6.22 9.31 -10.02
CA ASN A 44 -5.28 10.23 -9.39
C ASN A 44 -4.27 10.79 -10.41
N GLU A 45 -4.24 12.12 -10.59
CA GLU A 45 -3.37 12.77 -11.57
C GLU A 45 -1.87 12.72 -11.21
N LEU A 46 -1.54 12.46 -9.94
CA LEU A 46 -0.16 12.31 -9.47
C LEU A 46 0.29 10.84 -9.49
N GLY A 47 -0.54 9.94 -9.99
CA GLY A 47 -0.23 8.53 -10.14
C GLY A 47 -0.23 7.71 -8.84
N ALA A 48 -0.88 8.18 -7.77
CA ALA A 48 -1.02 7.37 -6.56
C ALA A 48 -1.75 6.06 -6.85
N SER A 49 -1.18 4.95 -6.35
CA SER A 49 -1.77 3.62 -6.47
C SER A 49 -2.80 3.36 -5.37
N ASP A 50 -3.63 2.32 -5.53
CA ASP A 50 -4.52 1.85 -4.45
C ASP A 50 -3.72 1.39 -3.22
N LEU A 51 -2.50 0.91 -3.41
CA LEU A 51 -1.61 0.54 -2.31
C LEU A 51 -1.17 1.75 -1.48
N PHE A 52 -1.02 2.93 -2.11
CA PHE A 52 -0.78 4.19 -1.40
C PHE A 52 -1.89 4.50 -0.39
N VAL A 53 -3.15 4.31 -0.79
CA VAL A 53 -4.34 4.51 0.07
C VAL A 53 -4.40 3.45 1.17
N THR A 54 -4.17 2.19 0.80
CA THR A 54 -4.17 1.07 1.76
C THR A 54 -3.08 1.21 2.80
N TRP A 55 -1.87 1.69 2.42
CA TRP A 55 -0.80 2.00 3.39
C TRP A 55 -1.22 3.12 4.34
N GLY A 56 -1.84 4.18 3.83
CA GLY A 56 -2.37 5.25 4.68
C GLY A 56 -3.37 4.74 5.71
N GLN A 57 -4.30 3.85 5.33
CA GLN A 57 -5.24 3.21 6.24
C GLN A 57 -4.51 2.30 7.25
N PHE A 58 -3.51 1.55 6.82
CA PHE A 58 -2.70 0.69 7.66
C PHE A 58 -2.00 1.49 8.77
N ILE A 59 -1.44 2.67 8.43
CA ILE A 59 -0.81 3.57 9.40
C ILE A 59 -1.85 4.29 10.29
N ASP A 60 -3.05 4.63 9.80
CA ASP A 60 -4.13 5.15 10.66
C ASP A 60 -4.47 4.16 11.78
N HIS A 61 -4.46 2.87 11.46
CA HIS A 61 -4.72 1.80 12.42
C HIS A 61 -3.61 1.61 13.45
N ASP A 62 -2.41 2.13 13.19
CA ASP A 62 -1.30 2.17 14.14
C ASP A 62 -1.37 3.38 15.08
N LEU A 63 -1.90 4.51 14.57
CA LEU A 63 -1.86 5.80 15.26
C LEU A 63 -3.09 6.08 16.11
N SER A 64 -4.30 5.71 15.63
CA SER A 64 -5.53 6.16 16.27
C SER A 64 -6.65 5.12 16.33
N LEU A 65 -7.29 5.02 17.50
CA LEU A 65 -8.53 4.27 17.69
C LEU A 65 -9.37 4.93 18.80
N THR A 66 -10.48 5.54 18.41
CA THR A 66 -11.48 6.07 19.34
C THR A 66 -12.74 5.21 19.25
N PRO A 67 -13.03 4.33 20.24
CA PRO A 67 -14.19 3.46 20.22
C PRO A 67 -15.52 4.22 20.32
N ASP A 68 -16.60 3.57 19.94
CA ASP A 68 -17.96 4.06 20.13
C ASP A 68 -18.42 3.90 21.61
N ALA A 69 -19.08 4.91 22.14
CA ALA A 69 -19.63 4.90 23.49
C ALA A 69 -20.96 4.12 23.53
N SER A 70 -21.06 3.11 24.39
CA SER A 70 -22.31 2.33 24.52
C SER A 70 -23.45 3.20 25.04
N GLY A 71 -24.55 3.29 24.27
CA GLY A 71 -25.81 3.91 24.68
C GLY A 71 -25.94 5.41 24.43
N GLU A 72 -24.94 6.08 23.89
CA GLU A 72 -25.03 7.47 23.45
C GLU A 72 -25.22 7.55 21.93
N PHE A 73 -26.39 8.01 21.51
CA PHE A 73 -26.75 8.10 20.08
C PHE A 73 -27.23 9.49 19.71
N VAL A 74 -26.85 9.97 18.53
CA VAL A 74 -27.33 11.21 17.94
C VAL A 74 -28.09 10.91 16.66
N ALA A 75 -29.34 11.31 16.61
CA ALA A 75 -30.15 11.28 15.40
C ALA A 75 -29.84 12.52 14.55
N SER A 76 -29.56 12.32 13.27
CA SER A 76 -29.47 13.42 12.30
C SER A 76 -30.51 13.23 11.19
N PRO A 77 -31.14 14.31 10.72
CA PRO A 77 -32.05 14.23 9.56
C PRO A 77 -31.37 13.51 8.38
N GLY A 78 -32.08 12.59 7.75
CA GLY A 78 -31.58 11.85 6.59
C GLY A 78 -30.71 10.63 6.90
N LEU A 79 -30.19 10.47 8.12
CA LEU A 79 -29.60 9.22 8.56
C LEU A 79 -30.67 8.18 8.89
N VAL A 80 -30.49 6.97 8.42
CA VAL A 80 -31.40 5.85 8.66
C VAL A 80 -31.20 5.24 10.05
N ALA A 81 -29.96 5.24 10.54
CA ALA A 81 -29.66 4.87 11.93
C ALA A 81 -28.94 6.04 12.64
N PRO A 82 -29.18 6.22 13.95
CA PRO A 82 -28.50 7.25 14.71
C PRO A 82 -26.99 6.97 14.82
N LEU A 83 -26.17 8.02 14.72
CA LEU A 83 -24.74 7.93 14.99
C LEU A 83 -24.50 7.54 16.44
N GLN A 84 -23.69 6.51 16.68
CA GLN A 84 -23.16 6.22 18.00
C GLN A 84 -22.00 7.19 18.28
N ARG A 85 -22.07 7.89 19.43
CA ARG A 85 -21.04 8.87 19.81
C ARG A 85 -19.75 8.17 20.24
N SER A 86 -18.64 8.89 20.16
CA SER A 86 -17.32 8.39 20.58
C SER A 86 -17.16 8.36 22.10
N VAL A 87 -16.33 7.41 22.57
CA VAL A 87 -15.91 7.37 23.99
C VAL A 87 -15.11 8.61 24.35
N TYR A 88 -15.39 9.15 25.52
CA TYR A 88 -14.64 10.27 26.11
C TYR A 88 -14.36 10.01 27.58
N ASP A 89 -13.42 10.75 28.18
CA ASP A 89 -13.16 10.70 29.60
C ASP A 89 -14.36 11.24 30.38
N GLN A 90 -14.99 10.38 31.19
CA GLN A 90 -16.18 10.69 31.97
C GLN A 90 -15.96 11.73 33.09
N THR A 91 -14.70 12.12 33.33
CA THR A 91 -14.38 13.25 34.24
C THR A 91 -14.46 14.59 33.53
N THR A 92 -14.53 14.62 32.22
CA THR A 92 -14.78 15.77 31.33
C THR A 92 -16.24 15.76 30.85
N GLY A 93 -16.66 16.75 30.08
CA GLY A 93 -18.03 16.81 29.57
C GLY A 93 -19.09 17.17 30.60
N ILE A 94 -18.72 17.77 31.75
CA ILE A 94 -19.60 18.28 32.79
C ILE A 94 -19.42 19.79 32.96
N ASP A 95 -18.22 20.22 33.36
CA ASP A 95 -17.84 21.62 33.55
C ASP A 95 -16.72 22.06 32.57
N SER A 96 -16.28 21.15 31.72
CA SER A 96 -15.25 21.33 30.69
C SER A 96 -15.66 20.57 29.42
N PRO A 97 -15.09 20.89 28.23
CA PRO A 97 -15.32 20.15 27.01
C PRO A 97 -15.05 18.66 27.17
N ARG A 98 -15.74 17.80 26.38
CA ARG A 98 -15.44 16.37 26.29
C ARG A 98 -14.06 16.17 25.70
N GLU A 99 -13.26 15.33 26.31
CA GLU A 99 -11.95 14.90 25.82
C GLU A 99 -12.06 13.44 25.37
N HIS A 100 -11.95 13.22 24.07
CA HIS A 100 -12.03 11.89 23.47
C HIS A 100 -10.74 11.10 23.68
N LEU A 101 -10.86 9.78 23.67
CA LEU A 101 -9.77 8.88 24.01
C LEU A 101 -9.17 8.26 22.75
N ASN A 102 -7.85 8.16 22.72
CA ASN A 102 -7.14 7.21 21.89
C ASN A 102 -6.81 5.99 22.75
N VAL A 103 -7.26 4.80 22.35
CA VAL A 103 -7.08 3.57 23.14
C VAL A 103 -5.92 2.70 22.68
N ILE A 104 -5.13 3.18 21.70
CA ILE A 104 -3.90 2.54 21.22
C ILE A 104 -2.71 3.48 21.40
N THR A 105 -1.52 2.97 21.17
CA THR A 105 -0.29 3.78 21.23
C THR A 105 -0.28 4.83 20.11
N PRO A 106 0.16 6.07 20.37
CA PRO A 106 0.16 7.14 19.37
C PRO A 106 1.46 7.16 18.54
N GLY A 107 2.18 6.04 18.43
CA GLY A 107 3.45 5.91 17.73
C GLY A 107 3.33 5.01 16.51
N ILE A 108 4.30 5.08 15.60
CA ILE A 108 4.47 4.06 14.55
C ILE A 108 5.31 2.91 15.14
N ASP A 109 4.63 2.05 15.90
CA ASP A 109 5.21 0.92 16.63
C ASP A 109 4.66 -0.44 16.17
N ALA A 110 4.00 -0.45 15.02
CA ALA A 110 3.37 -1.60 14.39
C ALA A 110 2.33 -2.33 15.29
N ASN A 111 1.68 -1.59 16.22
CA ASN A 111 0.66 -2.18 17.09
C ASN A 111 -0.51 -2.78 16.31
N MET A 112 -0.80 -2.28 15.08
CA MET A 112 -1.79 -2.86 14.19
C MET A 112 -1.44 -4.32 13.78
N VAL A 113 -0.17 -4.71 13.86
CA VAL A 113 0.31 -6.09 13.63
C VAL A 113 0.37 -6.87 14.94
N TYR A 114 0.95 -6.29 15.98
CA TYR A 114 1.28 -6.99 17.23
C TYR A 114 0.22 -6.84 18.32
N GLY A 115 -0.68 -5.90 18.20
CA GLY A 115 -1.66 -5.53 19.21
C GLY A 115 -1.13 -4.52 20.20
N SER A 116 -2.03 -3.71 20.73
CA SER A 116 -1.73 -2.61 21.69
C SER A 116 -1.68 -3.07 23.15
N ASP A 117 -1.85 -4.37 23.41
CA ASP A 117 -1.75 -4.95 24.75
C ASP A 117 -1.19 -6.39 24.73
N ALA A 118 -0.63 -6.81 25.87
CA ALA A 118 0.01 -8.11 26.04
C ALA A 118 -0.96 -9.31 25.82
N THR A 119 -2.26 -9.12 25.97
CA THR A 119 -3.24 -10.19 25.74
C THR A 119 -3.41 -10.42 24.25
N ARG A 120 -3.55 -9.34 23.49
CA ARG A 120 -3.64 -9.40 22.03
C ARG A 120 -2.34 -9.96 21.44
N GLU A 121 -1.18 -9.46 21.84
CA GLU A 121 0.12 -9.99 21.43
C GLU A 121 0.22 -11.51 21.66
N ALA A 122 -0.15 -11.98 22.86
CA ALA A 122 -0.09 -13.40 23.18
C ALA A 122 -1.02 -14.28 22.32
N MET A 123 -2.12 -13.73 21.79
CA MET A 123 -3.02 -14.45 20.88
C MET A 123 -2.43 -14.63 19.47
N LEU A 124 -1.51 -13.77 19.09
CA LEU A 124 -0.90 -13.75 17.74
C LEU A 124 0.39 -14.55 17.67
N ARG A 125 1.03 -14.84 18.79
CA ARG A 125 2.34 -15.51 18.86
C ARG A 125 2.22 -17.03 18.83
N SER A 126 3.11 -17.68 18.08
CA SER A 126 3.28 -19.13 18.09
C SER A 126 4.01 -19.64 19.35
N PHE A 127 4.83 -18.78 19.98
CA PHE A 127 5.78 -19.12 21.03
C PHE A 127 6.83 -20.16 20.63
N GLU A 128 7.11 -20.25 19.33
CA GLU A 128 8.14 -21.11 18.75
C GLU A 128 8.98 -20.30 17.75
N GLY A 129 10.29 -20.16 18.03
CA GLY A 129 11.24 -19.45 17.16
C GLY A 129 10.94 -17.98 16.94
N GLY A 130 10.25 -17.34 17.89
CA GLY A 130 9.89 -15.91 17.80
C GLY A 130 8.78 -15.57 16.81
N LYS A 131 8.11 -16.55 16.21
CA LYS A 131 7.17 -16.33 15.10
C LYS A 131 5.77 -15.93 15.53
N LEU A 132 5.08 -15.23 14.66
CA LEU A 132 3.63 -15.05 14.65
C LEU A 132 2.94 -16.26 14.02
N ILE A 133 1.67 -16.48 14.38
CA ILE A 133 0.88 -17.62 13.90
C ILE A 133 0.44 -17.36 12.46
N LEU A 134 0.76 -18.30 11.56
CA LEU A 134 0.18 -18.43 10.22
C LEU A 134 -0.36 -19.85 10.04
N ASP A 135 -1.34 -20.01 9.17
CA ASP A 135 -1.84 -21.33 8.75
C ASP A 135 -0.93 -21.96 7.67
N GLU A 136 -1.31 -23.14 7.18
CA GLU A 136 -0.54 -23.89 6.17
C GLU A 136 -0.45 -23.17 4.80
N MET A 137 -1.32 -22.20 4.56
CA MET A 137 -1.32 -21.34 3.34
C MET A 137 -0.60 -20.01 3.59
N GLY A 138 0.02 -19.83 4.75
CA GLY A 138 0.67 -18.58 5.13
C GLY A 138 -0.29 -17.42 5.41
N MET A 139 -1.55 -17.71 5.77
CA MET A 139 -2.55 -16.72 6.13
C MET A 139 -2.65 -16.55 7.65
N MET A 140 -3.07 -15.39 8.10
CA MET A 140 -3.36 -15.14 9.52
C MET A 140 -4.44 -16.11 10.05
N PRO A 141 -4.39 -16.49 11.35
CA PRO A 141 -5.39 -17.38 11.92
C PRO A 141 -6.77 -16.71 11.99
N LEU A 142 -7.84 -17.52 11.99
CA LEU A 142 -9.20 -17.00 12.09
C LEU A 142 -9.58 -16.65 13.55
N ALA A 143 -10.22 -15.51 13.73
CA ALA A 143 -10.83 -15.09 14.98
C ALA A 143 -12.15 -15.85 15.18
N MET A 144 -12.13 -16.87 16.05
CA MET A 144 -13.28 -17.74 16.30
C MET A 144 -14.25 -17.21 17.36
N VAL A 145 -13.89 -16.15 18.07
CA VAL A 145 -14.70 -15.55 19.14
C VAL A 145 -15.34 -14.26 18.63
N PRO A 146 -16.68 -14.16 18.62
CA PRO A 146 -17.36 -12.91 18.23
C PRO A 146 -16.88 -11.71 19.02
N GLY A 147 -16.65 -10.59 18.34
CA GLY A 147 -16.16 -9.33 18.93
C GLY A 147 -14.63 -9.26 19.13
N THR A 148 -13.89 -10.31 18.78
CA THR A 148 -12.41 -10.27 18.79
C THR A 148 -11.88 -9.37 17.66
N MET A 149 -12.55 -9.36 16.51
CA MET A 149 -12.31 -8.46 15.39
C MET A 149 -13.62 -7.75 15.03
N ALA A 150 -13.55 -6.54 14.51
CA ALA A 150 -14.72 -5.85 13.97
C ALA A 150 -15.35 -6.70 12.85
N GLY A 151 -16.68 -6.80 12.84
CA GLY A 151 -17.43 -7.61 11.85
C GLY A 151 -17.42 -9.13 12.07
N THR A 152 -16.61 -9.66 13.01
CA THR A 152 -16.58 -11.11 13.27
C THR A 152 -17.88 -11.63 13.85
N SER A 153 -18.43 -12.68 13.23
CA SER A 153 -19.58 -13.45 13.73
C SER A 153 -19.30 -14.95 13.61
N PRO A 154 -20.14 -15.81 14.25
CA PRO A 154 -19.98 -17.27 14.11
C PRO A 154 -20.12 -17.77 12.66
N ASP A 155 -20.89 -17.05 11.83
CA ASP A 155 -21.13 -17.39 10.43
C ASP A 155 -20.12 -16.71 9.48
N ASN A 156 -19.37 -15.71 9.97
CA ASN A 156 -18.31 -15.00 9.23
C ASN A 156 -17.08 -14.80 10.11
N PRO A 157 -16.23 -15.84 10.30
CA PRO A 157 -14.97 -15.69 11.01
C PRO A 157 -13.97 -14.91 10.15
N LEU A 158 -13.43 -13.82 10.71
CA LEU A 158 -12.44 -12.97 10.08
C LEU A 158 -11.02 -13.31 10.56
N PHE A 159 -9.99 -12.80 9.90
CA PHE A 159 -8.61 -13.03 10.32
C PHE A 159 -8.29 -12.28 11.62
N LEU A 160 -7.54 -12.93 12.50
CA LEU A 160 -7.07 -12.37 13.76
C LEU A 160 -5.80 -11.55 13.50
N ALA A 161 -5.82 -10.27 13.82
CA ALA A 161 -4.72 -9.33 13.67
C ALA A 161 -4.52 -8.50 14.94
N GLY A 162 -3.51 -7.65 14.99
CA GLY A 162 -3.24 -6.73 16.09
C GLY A 162 -4.36 -5.71 16.26
N ASP A 163 -4.72 -5.00 15.20
CA ASP A 163 -5.86 -4.07 15.21
C ASP A 163 -7.18 -4.76 14.87
N VAL A 164 -8.25 -4.38 15.55
CA VAL A 164 -9.58 -4.96 15.37
C VAL A 164 -10.21 -4.65 14.01
N ARG A 165 -9.74 -3.61 13.31
CA ARG A 165 -10.23 -3.14 12.01
C ARG A 165 -9.52 -3.77 10.82
N ALA A 166 -8.49 -4.61 11.03
CA ALA A 166 -7.65 -5.20 9.98
C ALA A 166 -8.41 -5.88 8.84
N ASN A 167 -9.67 -6.25 9.05
CA ASN A 167 -10.53 -6.88 8.05
C ASN A 167 -11.57 -5.92 7.45
N GLU A 168 -11.43 -4.62 7.61
CA GLU A 168 -12.37 -3.65 7.04
C GLU A 168 -12.48 -3.79 5.53
N ASN A 169 -11.37 -4.04 4.83
CA ASN A 169 -11.40 -4.42 3.43
C ASN A 169 -10.32 -5.46 3.11
N THR A 170 -10.49 -6.17 2.00
CA THR A 170 -9.61 -7.25 1.58
C THR A 170 -8.17 -6.77 1.33
N GLY A 171 -7.98 -5.59 0.74
CA GLY A 171 -6.66 -5.03 0.49
C GLY A 171 -5.87 -4.77 1.77
N LEU A 172 -6.52 -4.17 2.75
CA LEU A 172 -5.93 -3.94 4.07
C LEU A 172 -5.56 -5.26 4.77
N THR A 173 -6.47 -6.25 4.73
CA THR A 173 -6.21 -7.59 5.31
C THR A 173 -5.00 -8.26 4.65
N THR A 174 -4.85 -8.07 3.34
CA THR A 174 -3.71 -8.57 2.56
C THR A 174 -2.40 -7.96 3.05
N LEU A 175 -2.38 -6.64 3.27
CA LEU A 175 -1.21 -5.93 3.79
C LEU A 175 -0.86 -6.39 5.22
N HIS A 176 -1.84 -6.57 6.10
CA HIS A 176 -1.60 -7.16 7.43
C HIS A 176 -0.96 -8.54 7.34
N THR A 177 -1.45 -9.40 6.43
CA THR A 177 -0.88 -10.74 6.23
C THR A 177 0.56 -10.67 5.74
N LEU A 178 0.85 -9.76 4.82
CA LEU A 178 2.20 -9.53 4.29
C LEU A 178 3.18 -9.16 5.41
N ILE A 179 2.84 -8.21 6.26
CA ILE A 179 3.73 -7.75 7.34
C ILE A 179 3.89 -8.82 8.44
N VAL A 180 2.88 -9.67 8.67
CA VAL A 180 3.04 -10.86 9.55
C VAL A 180 4.04 -11.85 8.95
N ARG A 181 4.05 -12.05 7.63
CA ARG A 181 5.05 -12.88 6.94
C ARG A 181 6.45 -12.26 7.03
N GLU A 182 6.57 -10.96 6.89
CA GLU A 182 7.82 -10.21 7.06
C GLU A 182 8.42 -10.42 8.45
N HIS A 183 7.60 -10.34 9.50
CA HIS A 183 8.05 -10.68 10.84
C HIS A 183 8.61 -12.10 10.92
N ASN A 184 7.93 -13.07 10.33
CA ASN A 184 8.36 -14.46 10.35
C ASN A 184 9.64 -14.73 9.55
N TYR A 185 9.84 -14.02 8.43
CA TYR A 185 11.08 -14.02 7.67
C TYR A 185 12.27 -13.56 8.54
N TRP A 186 12.12 -12.43 9.24
CA TRP A 186 13.16 -11.96 10.15
C TRP A 186 13.38 -12.89 11.34
N ALA A 187 12.32 -13.47 11.89
CA ALA A 187 12.42 -14.44 12.99
C ALA A 187 13.23 -15.69 12.59
N GLU A 188 13.05 -16.20 11.37
CA GLU A 188 13.85 -17.31 10.84
C GLU A 188 15.33 -16.93 10.71
N ARG A 189 15.64 -15.83 10.03
CA ARG A 189 17.01 -15.36 9.85
C ARG A 189 17.74 -15.12 11.17
N LEU A 190 17.05 -14.53 12.15
CA LEU A 190 17.61 -14.28 13.48
C LEU A 190 17.81 -15.58 14.27
N SER A 191 16.90 -16.56 14.16
CA SER A 191 17.04 -17.87 14.76
C SER A 191 18.26 -18.63 14.24
N ASP A 192 18.50 -18.57 12.94
CA ASP A 192 19.65 -19.20 12.29
C ASP A 192 20.99 -18.50 12.66
N ALA A 193 20.97 -17.17 12.70
CA ALA A 193 22.14 -16.38 13.08
C ALA A 193 22.48 -16.48 14.58
N HIS A 194 21.48 -16.71 15.44
CA HIS A 194 21.59 -16.72 16.89
C HIS A 194 20.94 -17.95 17.53
N PRO A 195 21.48 -19.17 17.31
CA PRO A 195 20.87 -20.42 17.78
C PRO A 195 20.80 -20.55 19.30
N ASP A 196 21.44 -19.65 20.04
CA ASP A 196 21.41 -19.57 21.51
C ASP A 196 20.32 -18.60 22.03
N TRP A 197 19.64 -17.85 21.16
CA TRP A 197 18.55 -16.98 21.57
C TRP A 197 17.29 -17.80 21.88
N ASN A 198 16.53 -17.32 22.87
CA ASN A 198 15.22 -17.90 23.16
C ASN A 198 14.13 -17.24 22.30
N ASP A 199 12.95 -17.84 22.29
CA ASP A 199 11.78 -17.37 21.54
C ASP A 199 11.49 -15.87 21.76
N GLN A 200 11.54 -15.39 23.01
CA GLN A 200 11.27 -13.98 23.31
C GLN A 200 12.33 -13.05 22.73
N ALA A 201 13.59 -13.44 22.75
CA ALA A 201 14.68 -12.61 22.20
C ALA A 201 14.55 -12.46 20.68
N ILE A 202 14.25 -13.58 19.99
CA ILE A 202 14.02 -13.60 18.54
C ILE A 202 12.80 -12.73 18.19
N PHE A 203 11.67 -12.96 18.88
CA PHE A 203 10.44 -12.19 18.65
C PHE A 203 10.67 -10.70 18.82
N THR A 204 11.33 -10.28 19.91
CA THR A 204 11.57 -8.86 20.17
C THR A 204 12.47 -8.23 19.10
N ALA A 205 13.51 -8.94 18.66
CA ALA A 205 14.40 -8.44 17.63
C ALA A 205 13.70 -8.35 16.25
N ALA A 206 12.95 -9.39 15.86
CA ALA A 206 12.18 -9.38 14.62
C ALA A 206 11.13 -8.24 14.61
N ARG A 207 10.41 -8.07 15.72
CA ARG A 207 9.48 -6.95 15.90
C ARG A 207 10.17 -5.60 15.70
N SER A 208 11.33 -5.39 16.34
CA SER A 208 12.08 -4.12 16.21
C SER A 208 12.53 -3.83 14.77
N ILE A 209 12.83 -4.87 13.97
CA ILE A 209 13.16 -4.69 12.56
C ILE A 209 11.93 -4.27 11.77
N VAL A 210 10.81 -4.97 11.92
CA VAL A 210 9.55 -4.65 11.23
C VAL A 210 9.05 -3.25 11.61
N GLU A 211 9.13 -2.85 12.89
CA GLU A 211 8.83 -1.48 13.32
C GLU A 211 9.70 -0.45 12.58
N ALA A 212 11.00 -0.73 12.45
CA ALA A 212 11.92 0.16 11.73
C ALA A 212 11.64 0.22 10.21
N GLU A 213 11.27 -0.90 9.59
CA GLU A 213 10.85 -0.94 8.18
C GLU A 213 9.55 -0.14 7.96
N VAL A 214 8.55 -0.32 8.80
CA VAL A 214 7.28 0.44 8.75
C VAL A 214 7.54 1.93 8.93
N GLN A 215 8.39 2.33 9.88
CA GLN A 215 8.80 3.72 10.06
C GLN A 215 9.49 4.27 8.80
N LYS A 216 10.49 3.53 8.26
CA LYS A 216 11.23 3.95 7.06
C LYS A 216 10.31 4.12 5.85
N ILE A 217 9.48 3.13 5.56
CA ILE A 217 8.55 3.17 4.43
C ILE A 217 7.57 4.33 4.59
N THR A 218 7.06 4.55 5.81
CA THR A 218 6.11 5.64 6.06
C THR A 218 6.74 7.02 5.88
N TYR A 219 7.89 7.28 6.50
CA TYR A 219 8.49 8.62 6.52
C TYR A 219 9.34 8.92 5.29
N ALA A 220 9.98 7.92 4.69
CA ALA A 220 10.89 8.14 3.56
C ALA A 220 10.24 7.90 2.20
N ASP A 221 9.32 6.91 2.10
CA ASP A 221 8.78 6.50 0.81
C ASP A 221 7.35 7.02 0.58
N TRP A 222 6.47 6.94 1.59
CA TRP A 222 5.03 7.26 1.45
C TRP A 222 4.67 8.72 1.78
N LEU A 223 5.10 9.24 2.95
CA LEU A 223 4.71 10.57 3.41
C LEU A 223 5.15 11.72 2.48
N PRO A 224 6.35 11.68 1.86
CA PRO A 224 6.75 12.68 0.89
C PRO A 224 5.83 12.76 -0.34
N GLN A 225 5.22 11.65 -0.73
CA GLN A 225 4.27 11.63 -1.84
C GLN A 225 2.91 12.21 -1.44
N LEU A 226 2.55 12.13 -0.15
CA LEU A 226 1.33 12.71 0.37
C LEU A 226 1.42 14.23 0.52
N ILE A 227 2.49 14.73 1.15
CA ILE A 227 2.61 16.14 1.59
C ILE A 227 3.88 16.84 1.11
N GLY A 228 4.64 16.23 0.18
CA GLY A 228 5.82 16.85 -0.44
C GLY A 228 6.90 17.23 0.57
N ASP A 229 7.51 18.41 0.37
CA ASP A 229 8.58 18.95 1.21
C ASP A 229 8.16 19.21 2.68
N ALA A 230 6.87 19.13 3.00
CA ALA A 230 6.39 19.22 4.40
C ALA A 230 6.63 17.93 5.20
N ALA A 231 6.99 16.83 4.54
CA ALA A 231 7.33 15.56 5.18
C ALA A 231 8.68 15.65 5.91
N ILE A 232 8.64 15.95 7.19
CA ILE A 232 9.84 16.09 8.03
C ILE A 232 9.75 15.13 9.21
N ALA A 233 10.80 14.32 9.40
CA ALA A 233 11.01 13.52 10.59
C ALA A 233 12.09 14.17 11.46
N PRO A 234 11.72 14.94 12.50
CA PRO A 234 12.69 15.59 13.38
C PRO A 234 13.42 14.55 14.26
N ALA A 235 14.55 14.96 14.84
CA ALA A 235 15.20 14.16 15.86
C ALA A 235 14.31 14.05 17.11
N HIS A 236 14.48 12.96 17.88
CA HIS A 236 13.77 12.74 19.13
C HIS A 236 13.90 13.94 20.10
N ASP A 237 12.78 14.35 20.64
CA ASP A 237 12.64 15.38 21.69
C ASP A 237 11.87 14.78 22.87
N PRO A 238 12.50 14.57 24.04
CA PRO A 238 11.84 13.96 25.18
C PRO A 238 10.71 14.82 25.77
N ASP A 239 10.60 16.07 25.39
CA ASP A 239 9.54 16.98 25.82
C ASP A 239 8.39 17.07 24.79
N ALA A 240 8.49 16.37 23.63
CA ALA A 240 7.45 16.35 22.61
C ALA A 240 6.18 15.63 23.11
N ASP A 241 5.03 16.23 22.82
CA ASP A 241 3.71 15.60 23.09
C ASP A 241 3.28 14.76 21.89
N GLY A 242 3.53 13.44 21.93
CA GLY A 242 3.21 12.51 20.85
C GLY A 242 1.73 12.17 20.69
N ARG A 243 0.83 12.70 21.53
CA ARG A 243 -0.61 12.40 21.43
C ARG A 243 -1.16 12.76 20.05
N ILE A 244 -2.08 11.95 19.57
CA ILE A 244 -2.76 12.19 18.29
C ILE A 244 -3.73 13.36 18.44
N SER A 245 -3.71 14.28 17.47
CA SER A 245 -4.63 15.42 17.49
C SER A 245 -6.02 15.03 16.99
N THR A 246 -7.03 15.69 17.56
CA THR A 246 -8.43 15.50 17.16
C THR A 246 -8.63 15.92 15.70
N GLU A 247 -8.00 17.02 15.28
CA GLU A 247 -8.03 17.53 13.93
C GLU A 247 -7.41 16.54 12.93
N PHE A 248 -6.33 15.85 13.32
CA PHE A 248 -5.72 14.81 12.50
C PHE A 248 -6.62 13.57 12.39
N SER A 249 -6.94 12.92 13.51
CA SER A 249 -7.65 11.63 13.53
C SER A 249 -9.09 11.71 13.01
N THR A 250 -9.72 12.89 13.11
CA THR A 250 -11.14 13.06 12.79
C THR A 250 -11.38 13.76 11.45
N ALA A 251 -10.40 14.51 10.95
CA ALA A 251 -10.52 15.22 9.68
C ALA A 251 -9.30 15.02 8.77
N GLY A 252 -8.11 15.49 9.17
CA GLY A 252 -6.95 15.59 8.30
C GLY A 252 -6.48 14.26 7.71
N PHE A 253 -6.51 13.17 8.48
CA PHE A 253 -6.07 11.85 8.03
C PHE A 253 -7.21 10.99 7.44
N ARG A 254 -8.43 11.52 7.35
CA ARG A 254 -9.57 10.88 6.67
C ARG A 254 -9.69 11.26 5.18
N PHE A 255 -8.68 11.90 4.63
CA PHE A 255 -8.61 12.21 3.20
C PHE A 255 -8.69 10.94 2.34
N GLY A 256 -8.07 9.84 2.79
CA GLY A 256 -8.04 8.57 2.08
C GLY A 256 -9.42 7.99 1.71
N HIS A 257 -10.48 8.40 2.40
CA HIS A 257 -11.85 7.99 2.06
C HIS A 257 -12.29 8.46 0.66
N THR A 258 -11.75 9.55 0.14
CA THR A 258 -12.04 10.05 -1.22
C THR A 258 -11.16 9.40 -2.28
N MET A 259 -10.04 8.82 -1.89
CA MET A 259 -9.07 8.20 -2.80
C MET A 259 -9.35 6.72 -3.10
N VAL A 260 -10.33 6.11 -2.45
CA VAL A 260 -10.66 4.69 -2.62
C VAL A 260 -11.25 4.42 -4.00
N SER A 261 -10.74 3.41 -4.70
CA SER A 261 -11.23 2.95 -6.00
C SER A 261 -12.49 2.10 -5.88
N GLN A 262 -13.31 2.02 -6.94
CA GLN A 262 -14.52 1.20 -6.97
C GLN A 262 -14.23 -0.30 -6.92
N LEU A 263 -13.07 -0.71 -7.44
CA LEU A 263 -12.66 -2.10 -7.54
C LEU A 263 -11.39 -2.35 -6.71
N VAL A 264 -11.34 -3.49 -6.07
CA VAL A 264 -10.09 -4.13 -5.66
C VAL A 264 -9.69 -5.04 -6.82
N GLU A 265 -8.72 -4.61 -7.58
CA GLU A 265 -8.23 -5.37 -8.73
C GLU A 265 -7.48 -6.60 -8.24
N ARG A 266 -7.60 -7.70 -8.99
CA ARG A 266 -6.85 -8.94 -8.80
C ARG A 266 -6.16 -9.26 -10.11
N ILE A 267 -4.83 -9.12 -10.11
CA ILE A 267 -3.98 -9.23 -11.29
C ILE A 267 -3.03 -10.40 -11.10
N GLU A 268 -3.02 -11.31 -12.06
CA GLU A 268 -2.10 -12.44 -12.11
C GLU A 268 -0.70 -11.97 -12.53
N GLU A 269 0.27 -12.85 -12.48
CA GLU A 269 1.67 -12.54 -12.80
C GLU A 269 1.88 -12.07 -14.25
N ASP A 270 1.09 -12.59 -15.17
CA ASP A 270 1.07 -12.19 -16.58
C ASP A 270 0.30 -10.90 -16.88
N GLY A 271 -0.09 -10.15 -15.86
CA GLY A 271 -0.89 -8.92 -16.00
C GLY A 271 -2.37 -9.15 -16.28
N ALA A 272 -2.82 -10.39 -16.46
CA ALA A 272 -4.23 -10.70 -16.70
C ALA A 272 -5.07 -10.53 -15.42
N THR A 273 -6.36 -10.26 -15.61
CA THR A 273 -7.31 -10.34 -14.51
C THR A 273 -7.40 -11.79 -14.00
N SER A 274 -7.35 -11.97 -12.68
CA SER A 274 -7.54 -13.28 -12.06
C SER A 274 -8.80 -13.99 -12.57
N ALA A 275 -8.73 -15.31 -12.70
CA ALA A 275 -9.86 -16.13 -13.14
C ALA A 275 -11.14 -15.93 -12.30
N ASN A 276 -11.00 -15.41 -11.08
CA ASN A 276 -12.10 -15.06 -10.19
C ASN A 276 -12.61 -13.61 -10.38
N GLY A 277 -12.03 -12.85 -11.31
CA GLY A 277 -12.38 -11.46 -11.62
C GLY A 277 -11.96 -10.47 -10.53
N HIS A 278 -12.16 -9.18 -10.77
CA HIS A 278 -12.03 -8.14 -9.74
C HIS A 278 -13.20 -8.20 -8.76
N ILE A 279 -13.08 -7.55 -7.61
CA ILE A 279 -14.18 -7.40 -6.64
C ILE A 279 -14.48 -5.93 -6.43
N THR A 280 -15.76 -5.60 -6.24
CA THR A 280 -16.12 -4.24 -5.85
C THR A 280 -15.64 -3.94 -4.44
N VAL A 281 -15.43 -2.67 -4.12
CA VAL A 281 -15.08 -2.26 -2.76
C VAL A 281 -16.14 -2.74 -1.75
N MET A 282 -17.42 -2.77 -2.13
CA MET A 282 -18.51 -3.32 -1.31
C MET A 282 -18.35 -4.81 -0.98
N GLU A 283 -17.94 -5.60 -1.98
CA GLU A 283 -17.69 -7.04 -1.80
C GLU A 283 -16.42 -7.30 -0.99
N ALA A 284 -15.49 -6.35 -0.96
CA ALA A 284 -14.24 -6.45 -0.22
C ALA A 284 -14.39 -6.23 1.30
N PHE A 285 -15.48 -5.55 1.75
CA PHE A 285 -15.66 -5.24 3.16
C PHE A 285 -16.01 -6.45 4.01
N PHE A 286 -15.23 -6.65 5.10
CA PHE A 286 -15.37 -7.77 6.03
C PHE A 286 -15.50 -9.13 5.34
N ASN A 287 -14.78 -9.31 4.24
CA ASN A 287 -14.84 -10.49 3.39
C ASN A 287 -13.43 -11.06 3.15
N ASN A 288 -13.18 -12.24 3.67
CA ASN A 288 -11.91 -12.96 3.53
C ASN A 288 -11.91 -13.97 2.38
N ASP A 289 -13.04 -14.16 1.69
CA ASP A 289 -13.13 -15.19 0.65
C ASP A 289 -12.21 -14.94 -0.55
N PRO A 290 -11.98 -13.69 -1.02
CA PRO A 290 -11.02 -13.43 -2.07
C PRO A 290 -9.60 -13.92 -1.74
N MET A 291 -9.13 -13.64 -0.51
CA MET A 291 -7.81 -14.09 -0.06
C MET A 291 -7.71 -15.62 0.09
N LYS A 292 -8.81 -16.28 0.48
CA LYS A 292 -8.85 -17.75 0.55
C LYS A 292 -8.87 -18.41 -0.82
N GLN A 293 -9.33 -17.70 -1.86
CA GLN A 293 -9.41 -18.18 -3.24
C GLN A 293 -8.10 -18.00 -4.00
N ASP A 294 -7.52 -16.81 -3.95
CA ASP A 294 -6.40 -16.37 -4.78
C ASP A 294 -5.11 -16.11 -3.99
N GLY A 295 -5.13 -16.26 -2.67
CA GLY A 295 -4.01 -15.82 -1.82
C GLY A 295 -3.93 -14.29 -1.75
N ILE A 296 -2.72 -13.77 -1.48
CA ILE A 296 -2.49 -12.32 -1.38
C ILE A 296 -1.89 -11.73 -2.65
N ASP A 297 -1.27 -12.53 -3.50
CA ASP A 297 -0.39 -12.07 -4.57
C ASP A 297 -1.13 -11.27 -5.64
N ALA A 298 -2.23 -11.82 -6.18
CA ALA A 298 -3.04 -11.13 -7.18
C ALA A 298 -3.66 -9.82 -6.67
N ILE A 299 -3.98 -9.76 -5.37
CA ILE A 299 -4.51 -8.55 -4.72
C ILE A 299 -3.41 -7.50 -4.56
N LEU A 300 -2.21 -7.91 -4.12
CA LEU A 300 -1.05 -7.02 -3.96
C LEU A 300 -0.64 -6.40 -5.31
N ARG A 301 -0.54 -7.24 -6.37
CA ARG A 301 -0.25 -6.72 -7.74
C ARG A 301 -1.36 -5.75 -8.18
N GLY A 302 -2.62 -6.11 -7.96
CA GLY A 302 -3.74 -5.24 -8.29
C GLY A 302 -3.65 -3.90 -7.60
N GLN A 303 -3.42 -3.86 -6.29
CA GLN A 303 -3.29 -2.62 -5.54
C GLN A 303 -2.07 -1.78 -5.95
N ALA A 304 -0.93 -2.41 -6.22
CA ALA A 304 0.26 -1.71 -6.71
C ALA A 304 0.09 -1.20 -8.15
N GLY A 305 -0.76 -1.86 -8.96
CA GLY A 305 -0.99 -1.55 -10.36
C GLY A 305 -2.24 -0.72 -10.65
N SER A 306 -3.12 -0.48 -9.68
CA SER A 306 -4.36 0.27 -9.87
C SER A 306 -4.23 1.71 -9.39
N SER A 307 -4.79 2.65 -10.17
CA SER A 307 -4.80 4.07 -9.80
C SER A 307 -5.84 4.35 -8.75
N ALA A 308 -5.43 4.93 -7.63
CA ALA A 308 -6.33 5.53 -6.66
C ALA A 308 -7.18 6.65 -7.28
N GLN A 309 -8.26 7.02 -6.59
CA GLN A 309 -9.03 8.21 -6.98
C GLN A 309 -8.31 9.51 -6.58
N MET A 310 -8.78 10.64 -7.10
CA MET A 310 -8.31 11.97 -6.68
C MET A 310 -8.55 12.18 -5.17
N SER A 311 -7.64 12.88 -4.52
CA SER A 311 -7.88 13.42 -3.17
C SER A 311 -8.55 14.77 -3.29
N ASP A 312 -9.87 14.79 -3.28
CA ASP A 312 -10.71 15.98 -3.42
C ASP A 312 -12.05 15.81 -2.68
N ALA A 313 -12.98 16.74 -2.89
CA ALA A 313 -14.33 16.65 -2.33
C ALA A 313 -15.26 15.77 -3.19
N LYS A 314 -14.76 14.66 -3.74
CA LYS A 314 -15.55 13.65 -4.44
C LYS A 314 -15.30 12.26 -3.84
N MET A 315 -16.28 11.42 -3.91
CA MET A 315 -16.23 10.06 -3.33
C MET A 315 -17.07 9.12 -4.17
N ILE A 316 -16.54 7.93 -4.44
CA ILE A 316 -17.29 6.91 -5.19
C ILE A 316 -18.63 6.61 -4.54
N ASP A 317 -19.65 6.35 -5.37
CA ASP A 317 -21.03 6.09 -4.93
C ASP A 317 -21.13 4.94 -3.91
N ASP A 318 -20.32 3.91 -4.07
CA ASP A 318 -20.29 2.76 -3.18
C ASP A 318 -19.97 3.16 -1.72
N LEU A 319 -19.06 4.08 -1.48
CA LEU A 319 -18.74 4.59 -0.15
C LEU A 319 -19.71 5.69 0.30
N ASN A 320 -20.19 6.48 -0.64
CA ASN A 320 -21.13 7.55 -0.34
C ASN A 320 -22.53 7.05 0.00
N MET A 321 -22.89 5.82 -0.49
CA MET A 321 -24.17 5.14 -0.24
C MET A 321 -23.99 3.79 0.45
N PHE A 322 -22.79 3.48 0.91
CA PHE A 322 -22.25 2.16 1.23
C PHE A 322 -22.97 1.39 2.34
N LEU A 323 -23.38 2.06 3.40
CA LEU A 323 -23.96 1.37 4.54
C LEU A 323 -25.46 1.11 4.35
N THR A 324 -25.84 0.68 3.15
CA THR A 324 -27.18 0.14 2.92
C THR A 324 -27.25 -1.29 3.44
N SER A 325 -28.31 -1.61 4.19
CA SER A 325 -28.68 -3.01 4.43
C SER A 325 -28.82 -3.75 3.11
N PRO A 326 -28.60 -5.09 3.08
CA PRO A 326 -28.82 -5.90 1.86
C PRO A 326 -30.22 -5.77 1.25
N ASP A 327 -31.20 -5.25 2.00
CA ASP A 327 -32.57 -4.97 1.54
C ASP A 327 -32.76 -3.53 0.99
N GLY A 328 -31.68 -2.73 0.93
CA GLY A 328 -31.69 -1.37 0.39
C GLY A 328 -32.42 -0.33 1.25
N THR A 329 -32.79 -0.67 2.48
CA THR A 329 -33.63 0.20 3.35
C THR A 329 -32.85 1.10 4.31
N THR A 330 -31.54 0.84 4.48
CA THR A 330 -30.70 1.61 5.41
C THR A 330 -29.41 2.02 4.72
N GLY A 331 -29.27 3.28 4.37
CA GLY A 331 -28.03 3.83 3.82
C GLY A 331 -27.33 4.75 4.81
N PHE A 332 -26.04 4.50 5.06
CA PHE A 332 -25.13 5.47 5.66
C PHE A 332 -24.19 5.98 4.57
N SER A 333 -24.07 7.28 4.44
CA SER A 333 -22.99 7.89 3.68
C SER A 333 -21.76 8.00 4.56
N LEU A 334 -20.61 7.51 4.09
CA LEU A 334 -19.34 7.67 4.81
C LEU A 334 -18.97 9.15 4.95
N ALA A 335 -19.25 9.96 3.93
CA ALA A 335 -19.08 11.41 4.01
C ALA A 335 -19.93 12.04 5.12
N ALA A 336 -21.21 11.68 5.20
CA ALA A 336 -22.08 12.16 6.27
C ALA A 336 -21.62 11.73 7.67
N LEU A 337 -21.07 10.52 7.81
CA LEU A 337 -20.48 10.03 9.06
C LEU A 337 -19.23 10.83 9.45
N ASN A 338 -18.34 11.16 8.51
CA ASN A 338 -17.15 11.97 8.79
C ASN A 338 -17.52 13.37 9.27
N ILE A 339 -18.49 14.01 8.64
CA ILE A 339 -19.03 15.30 9.07
C ILE A 339 -19.56 15.23 10.50
N LEU A 340 -20.40 14.23 10.78
CA LEU A 340 -20.97 14.06 12.11
C LEU A 340 -19.93 13.70 13.17
N ARG A 341 -18.91 12.90 12.82
CA ARG A 341 -17.83 12.57 13.73
C ARG A 341 -16.99 13.81 14.08
N GLY A 342 -16.74 14.72 13.12
CA GLY A 342 -16.11 16.01 13.38
C GLY A 342 -16.91 16.84 14.40
N ARG A 343 -18.22 16.94 14.24
CA ARG A 343 -19.10 17.65 15.17
C ARG A 343 -19.21 16.96 16.54
N ASP A 344 -19.19 15.62 16.58
CA ASP A 344 -19.17 14.83 17.82
C ASP A 344 -17.89 15.07 18.63
N HIS A 345 -16.76 15.17 17.95
CA HIS A 345 -15.48 15.49 18.57
C HIS A 345 -15.28 16.97 18.85
N GLY A 346 -16.27 17.82 18.52
CA GLY A 346 -16.21 19.26 18.78
C GLY A 346 -15.14 19.97 17.96
N LEU A 347 -14.92 19.54 16.72
CA LEU A 347 -14.06 20.26 15.77
C LEU A 347 -14.72 21.61 15.42
N ASP A 348 -13.90 22.63 15.27
CA ASP A 348 -14.33 23.93 14.77
C ASP A 348 -14.52 23.89 13.26
N THR A 349 -15.07 24.94 12.69
CA THR A 349 -15.28 25.06 11.24
C THR A 349 -13.95 25.18 10.50
N TYR A 350 -13.96 24.86 9.20
CA TYR A 350 -12.78 24.97 8.34
C TYR A 350 -12.10 26.35 8.43
N ILE A 351 -12.88 27.43 8.34
CA ILE A 351 -12.36 28.81 8.37
C ILE A 351 -11.67 29.13 9.71
N GLU A 352 -12.28 28.74 10.84
CA GLU A 352 -11.70 29.01 12.16
C GLU A 352 -10.41 28.18 12.39
N VAL A 353 -10.40 26.90 12.00
CA VAL A 353 -9.20 26.07 12.10
C VAL A 353 -8.09 26.58 11.19
N ARG A 354 -8.40 26.94 9.95
CA ARG A 354 -7.42 27.51 9.01
C ARG A 354 -6.82 28.80 9.53
N ALA A 355 -7.65 29.71 10.05
CA ALA A 355 -7.18 30.95 10.65
C ALA A 355 -6.27 30.69 11.87
N ALA A 356 -6.62 29.72 12.69
CA ALA A 356 -5.85 29.39 13.90
C ALA A 356 -4.50 28.75 13.57
N LEU A 357 -4.45 27.82 12.60
CA LEU A 357 -3.26 27.02 12.30
C LEU A 357 -2.35 27.67 11.25
N LEU A 358 -2.92 28.24 10.18
CA LEU A 358 -2.13 28.85 9.10
C LEU A 358 -1.96 30.36 9.28
N GLY A 359 -2.93 31.04 9.91
CA GLY A 359 -2.89 32.50 10.12
C GLY A 359 -2.96 33.34 8.84
N ASP A 360 -3.39 32.74 7.74
CA ASP A 360 -3.42 33.34 6.40
C ASP A 360 -4.75 34.07 6.08
N ILE A 361 -5.77 33.88 6.92
CA ILE A 361 -7.09 34.52 6.79
C ILE A 361 -7.51 35.16 8.12
N ASP A 362 -8.33 36.22 8.02
CA ASP A 362 -8.97 36.85 9.19
C ASP A 362 -10.49 36.59 9.12
N PRO A 363 -11.04 35.69 9.97
CA PRO A 363 -12.46 35.37 9.96
C PRO A 363 -13.39 36.56 10.07
N ALA A 364 -12.96 37.63 10.75
CA ALA A 364 -13.75 38.84 10.90
C ALA A 364 -13.83 39.72 9.64
N ALA A 365 -12.95 39.48 8.67
CA ALA A 365 -12.86 40.24 7.42
C ALA A 365 -13.44 39.52 6.20
N ILE A 366 -13.89 38.27 6.34
CA ILE A 366 -14.40 37.42 5.25
C ILE A 366 -15.82 37.84 4.85
N ASP A 367 -16.10 37.82 3.55
CA ASP A 367 -17.49 37.80 3.05
C ASP A 367 -18.08 36.40 3.28
N PRO A 368 -19.10 36.23 4.13
CA PRO A 368 -19.70 34.94 4.43
C PRO A 368 -20.26 34.18 3.22
N GLN A 369 -20.43 34.83 2.08
CA GLN A 369 -20.93 34.22 0.84
C GLN A 369 -19.82 33.91 -0.18
N ASP A 370 -18.56 34.15 0.17
CA ASP A 370 -17.43 33.89 -0.72
C ASP A 370 -16.81 32.52 -0.51
N PHE A 371 -17.38 31.51 -1.16
CA PHE A 371 -16.87 30.13 -1.13
C PHE A 371 -15.61 29.95 -1.98
N SER A 372 -15.21 30.92 -2.80
CA SER A 372 -13.94 30.87 -3.54
C SER A 372 -12.70 31.00 -2.64
N LEU A 373 -12.89 31.30 -1.37
CA LEU A 373 -11.86 31.24 -0.35
C LEU A 373 -11.39 29.81 -0.01
N ILE A 374 -12.19 28.80 -0.33
CA ILE A 374 -11.87 27.39 -0.07
C ILE A 374 -11.16 26.80 -1.31
N THR A 375 -11.72 27.00 -2.50
CA THR A 375 -11.26 26.38 -3.74
C THR A 375 -11.35 27.30 -4.93
N SER A 376 -10.45 27.18 -5.89
CA SER A 376 -10.52 27.86 -7.18
C SER A 376 -11.50 27.18 -8.15
N ASP A 377 -11.96 25.94 -7.86
CA ASP A 377 -12.99 25.27 -8.65
C ASP A 377 -14.36 25.90 -8.42
N ALA A 378 -14.84 26.60 -9.44
CA ALA A 378 -16.12 27.30 -9.37
C ALA A 378 -17.32 26.34 -9.23
N ALA A 379 -17.22 25.10 -9.67
CA ALA A 379 -18.29 24.10 -9.53
C ALA A 379 -18.37 23.63 -8.08
N VAL A 380 -17.26 23.25 -7.46
CA VAL A 380 -17.18 22.86 -6.04
C VAL A 380 -17.61 24.02 -5.14
N ALA A 381 -17.16 25.26 -5.41
CA ALA A 381 -17.59 26.46 -4.67
C ALA A 381 -19.11 26.68 -4.75
N ALA A 382 -19.72 26.44 -5.92
CA ALA A 382 -21.17 26.55 -6.10
C ALA A 382 -21.93 25.41 -5.40
N GLU A 383 -21.40 24.19 -5.40
CA GLU A 383 -21.97 23.05 -4.66
C GLU A 383 -21.96 23.33 -3.14
N LEU A 384 -20.84 23.80 -2.60
CA LEU A 384 -20.74 24.23 -1.20
C LEU A 384 -21.78 25.30 -0.86
N ALA A 385 -21.92 26.33 -1.70
CA ALA A 385 -22.92 27.40 -1.54
C ALA A 385 -24.38 26.92 -1.63
N THR A 386 -24.63 25.73 -2.17
CA THR A 386 -25.97 25.13 -2.23
C THR A 386 -26.38 24.51 -0.90
N VAL A 387 -25.44 24.01 -0.13
CA VAL A 387 -25.69 23.25 1.11
C VAL A 387 -25.32 23.99 2.39
N TYR A 388 -24.41 24.96 2.32
CA TYR A 388 -24.03 25.82 3.45
C TYR A 388 -24.55 27.24 3.26
N ASP A 389 -25.17 27.79 4.30
CA ASP A 389 -25.66 29.18 4.30
C ASP A 389 -24.50 30.20 4.30
N SER A 390 -23.32 29.79 4.71
CA SER A 390 -22.14 30.63 4.86
C SER A 390 -20.86 29.79 4.83
N VAL A 391 -19.79 30.34 4.23
CA VAL A 391 -18.45 29.74 4.26
C VAL A 391 -17.94 29.49 5.69
N MET A 392 -18.40 30.32 6.64
CA MET A 392 -18.10 30.21 8.07
C MET A 392 -18.69 28.95 8.74
N GLN A 393 -19.57 28.22 8.07
CA GLN A 393 -20.24 27.03 8.59
C GLN A 393 -19.72 25.72 7.98
N VAL A 394 -18.77 25.81 7.05
CA VAL A 394 -18.22 24.64 6.38
C VAL A 394 -17.46 23.79 7.39
N ASP A 395 -17.85 22.53 7.50
CA ASP A 395 -17.19 21.58 8.39
C ASP A 395 -15.70 21.38 8.00
N LEU A 396 -14.83 21.20 8.97
CA LEU A 396 -13.37 21.09 8.76
C LEU A 396 -13.02 20.05 7.70
N TRP A 397 -13.60 18.85 7.77
CA TRP A 397 -13.30 17.77 6.82
C TRP A 397 -13.74 18.11 5.41
N VAL A 398 -14.91 18.73 5.24
CA VAL A 398 -15.44 19.15 3.93
C VAL A 398 -14.57 20.25 3.32
N GLY A 399 -14.25 21.28 4.09
CA GLY A 399 -13.44 22.39 3.61
C GLY A 399 -12.00 22.00 3.28
N GLY A 400 -11.41 21.14 4.10
CA GLY A 400 -10.04 20.66 3.89
C GLY A 400 -9.88 19.77 2.65
N LEU A 401 -10.93 19.00 2.28
CA LEU A 401 -10.95 18.22 1.04
C LEU A 401 -11.29 19.06 -0.19
N ALA A 402 -12.03 20.17 0.00
CA ALA A 402 -12.39 21.06 -1.10
C ALA A 402 -11.27 22.07 -1.43
N GLU A 403 -10.22 22.18 -0.61
CA GLU A 403 -9.05 23.02 -0.94
C GLU A 403 -8.38 22.54 -2.23
N ASP A 404 -7.82 23.49 -2.98
CA ASP A 404 -6.92 23.15 -4.08
C ASP A 404 -5.67 22.50 -3.53
N ASN A 405 -5.29 21.33 -4.07
CA ASN A 405 -4.09 20.62 -3.63
C ASN A 405 -2.83 21.45 -3.90
N ILE A 406 -1.86 21.36 -2.99
CA ILE A 406 -0.53 21.93 -3.23
C ILE A 406 0.11 21.19 -4.40
N ALA A 407 0.71 21.92 -5.34
CA ALA A 407 1.28 21.33 -6.54
C ALA A 407 2.30 20.22 -6.20
N GLY A 408 2.07 19.02 -6.72
CA GLY A 408 2.91 17.84 -6.47
C GLY A 408 2.61 17.12 -5.14
N THR A 409 1.50 17.43 -4.47
CA THR A 409 1.04 16.73 -3.27
C THR A 409 -0.42 16.30 -3.40
N GLN A 410 -0.86 15.42 -2.53
CA GLN A 410 -2.24 14.89 -2.53
C GLN A 410 -3.22 15.78 -1.75
N LEU A 411 -2.75 16.78 -1.01
CA LEU A 411 -3.55 17.53 -0.05
C LEU A 411 -3.46 19.05 -0.27
N GLY A 412 -4.52 19.74 0.14
CA GLY A 412 -4.54 21.19 0.27
C GLY A 412 -3.73 21.71 1.46
N PRO A 413 -3.51 23.03 1.57
CA PRO A 413 -2.65 23.65 2.60
C PRO A 413 -2.98 23.26 4.03
N LEU A 414 -4.26 23.24 4.40
CA LEU A 414 -4.65 22.98 5.77
C LEU A 414 -4.42 21.52 6.18
N PHE A 415 -4.82 20.57 5.35
CA PHE A 415 -4.59 19.16 5.65
C PHE A 415 -3.11 18.79 5.56
N THR A 416 -2.35 19.36 4.63
CA THR A 416 -0.88 19.23 4.61
C THR A 416 -0.26 19.67 5.93
N HIS A 417 -0.69 20.82 6.49
CA HIS A 417 -0.19 21.30 7.76
C HIS A 417 -0.55 20.37 8.93
N ILE A 418 -1.80 19.92 9.02
CA ILE A 418 -2.27 19.05 10.11
C ILE A 418 -1.54 17.71 10.08
N VAL A 419 -1.37 17.12 8.90
CA VAL A 419 -0.67 15.84 8.70
C VAL A 419 0.82 15.99 9.01
N ALA A 420 1.49 17.02 8.47
CA ALA A 420 2.91 17.27 8.71
C ALA A 420 3.21 17.49 10.20
N GLU A 421 2.39 18.28 10.89
CA GLU A 421 2.52 18.55 12.32
C GLU A 421 2.39 17.28 13.15
N GLN A 422 1.38 16.45 12.84
CA GLN A 422 1.17 15.20 13.57
C GLN A 422 2.33 14.23 13.36
N PHE A 423 2.73 13.94 12.13
CA PHE A 423 3.83 13.02 11.87
C PHE A 423 5.16 13.52 12.45
N ALA A 424 5.44 14.81 12.35
CA ALA A 424 6.64 15.40 12.97
C ALA A 424 6.64 15.22 14.49
N ARG A 425 5.50 15.45 15.14
CA ARG A 425 5.35 15.32 16.59
C ARG A 425 5.41 13.86 17.05
N THR A 426 4.80 12.95 16.30
CA THR A 426 4.89 11.50 16.55
C THR A 426 6.34 11.01 16.46
N ALA A 427 7.10 11.39 15.42
CA ALA A 427 8.52 11.04 15.29
C ALA A 427 9.38 11.66 16.41
N ALA A 428 9.11 12.92 16.79
CA ALA A 428 9.86 13.58 17.85
C ALA A 428 9.63 12.94 19.23
N ALA A 429 8.42 12.48 19.52
CA ALA A 429 8.08 11.84 20.79
C ALA A 429 8.58 10.41 20.92
N ASP A 430 8.87 9.74 19.82
CA ASP A 430 9.33 8.35 19.81
C ASP A 430 10.85 8.26 20.02
N GLU A 431 11.28 7.79 21.20
CA GLU A 431 12.71 7.58 21.52
C GLU A 431 13.33 6.44 20.70
N SER A 432 12.53 5.56 20.12
CA SER A 432 12.96 4.44 19.28
C SER A 432 13.10 4.81 17.81
N PHE A 433 12.54 5.97 17.39
CA PHE A 433 12.48 6.39 16.00
C PHE A 433 13.89 6.46 15.35
N GLY A 434 14.04 5.72 14.26
CA GLY A 434 15.28 5.68 13.48
C GLY A 434 16.47 4.97 14.15
N VAL A 435 16.31 4.38 15.36
CA VAL A 435 17.40 3.71 16.07
C VAL A 435 17.21 2.21 16.27
N LEU A 436 16.00 1.67 16.04
CA LEU A 436 15.65 0.26 16.30
C LEU A 436 16.59 -0.71 15.57
N ALA A 437 16.73 -0.57 14.26
CA ALA A 437 17.58 -1.43 13.45
C ALA A 437 19.06 -1.28 13.80
N ALA A 438 19.52 -0.08 14.14
CA ALA A 438 20.91 0.18 14.53
C ALA A 438 21.31 -0.57 15.81
N ALA A 439 20.38 -0.85 16.72
CA ALA A 439 20.63 -1.64 17.92
C ALA A 439 20.94 -3.12 17.62
N LEU A 440 20.54 -3.61 16.44
CA LEU A 440 20.75 -5.01 15.99
C LEU A 440 22.01 -5.17 15.14
N GLY A 441 22.68 -4.08 14.80
CA GLY A 441 23.96 -4.06 14.08
C GLY A 441 23.91 -3.33 12.74
N PRO A 442 25.11 -2.98 12.19
CA PRO A 442 25.19 -2.14 11.01
C PRO A 442 24.64 -2.79 9.73
N ASP A 443 24.75 -4.11 9.61
CA ASP A 443 24.28 -4.83 8.42
C ASP A 443 22.74 -4.81 8.34
N ILE A 444 22.07 -5.10 9.45
CA ILE A 444 20.61 -5.01 9.55
C ILE A 444 20.13 -3.57 9.35
N ALA A 445 20.84 -2.59 9.96
CA ALA A 445 20.49 -1.19 9.80
C ALA A 445 20.60 -0.71 8.34
N ALA A 446 21.60 -1.19 7.61
CA ALA A 446 21.77 -0.87 6.18
C ALA A 446 20.66 -1.53 5.34
N GLU A 447 20.34 -2.79 5.60
CA GLU A 447 19.26 -3.50 4.90
C GLU A 447 17.91 -2.80 5.11
N VAL A 448 17.54 -2.47 6.35
CA VAL A 448 16.30 -1.73 6.65
C VAL A 448 16.25 -0.37 5.97
N ALA A 449 17.37 0.34 5.93
CA ALA A 449 17.43 1.67 5.30
C ALA A 449 17.15 1.64 3.78
N GLU A 450 17.45 0.54 3.13
CA GLU A 450 17.23 0.32 1.70
C GLU A 450 15.93 -0.42 1.39
N THR A 451 15.35 -1.15 2.35
CA THR A 451 14.11 -1.93 2.18
C THR A 451 12.93 -1.04 1.80
N THR A 452 12.28 -1.36 0.70
CA THR A 452 11.02 -0.75 0.24
C THR A 452 9.83 -1.68 0.52
N LEU A 453 8.60 -1.18 0.35
CA LEU A 453 7.42 -2.06 0.41
C LEU A 453 7.42 -3.09 -0.73
N ALA A 454 7.95 -2.74 -1.90
CA ALA A 454 8.14 -3.68 -3.00
C ALA A 454 9.03 -4.86 -2.60
N ASP A 455 10.16 -4.62 -1.92
CA ASP A 455 11.04 -5.69 -1.44
C ASP A 455 10.34 -6.62 -0.45
N ILE A 456 9.54 -6.06 0.46
CA ILE A 456 8.74 -6.85 1.41
C ILE A 456 7.71 -7.70 0.66
N MET A 457 7.05 -7.15 -0.37
CA MET A 457 6.09 -7.88 -1.19
C MET A 457 6.75 -9.05 -1.93
N VAL A 458 7.85 -8.80 -2.62
CA VAL A 458 8.59 -9.84 -3.37
C VAL A 458 9.07 -10.97 -2.46
N ARG A 459 9.68 -10.66 -1.32
CA ARG A 459 10.24 -11.70 -0.44
C ARG A 459 9.20 -12.50 0.37
N ASN A 460 7.95 -12.02 0.47
CA ASN A 460 6.91 -12.65 1.29
C ASN A 460 5.68 -13.14 0.51
N SER A 461 5.76 -13.14 -0.79
CA SER A 461 4.70 -13.59 -1.69
C SER A 461 5.27 -14.40 -2.85
N GLY A 462 4.44 -14.82 -3.79
CA GLY A 462 4.87 -15.42 -5.06
C GLY A 462 5.10 -14.39 -6.16
N ILE A 463 5.20 -13.11 -5.81
CA ILE A 463 5.45 -12.04 -6.78
C ILE A 463 6.95 -11.97 -7.05
N ASP A 464 7.35 -12.19 -8.29
CA ASP A 464 8.77 -12.16 -8.67
C ASP A 464 9.27 -10.74 -8.92
N HIS A 465 8.41 -9.83 -9.38
CA HIS A 465 8.77 -8.46 -9.74
C HIS A 465 7.66 -7.46 -9.46
N LEU A 466 8.05 -6.26 -9.04
CA LEU A 466 7.21 -5.07 -8.89
C LEU A 466 8.06 -3.83 -9.23
N GLN A 467 7.41 -2.73 -9.64
CA GLN A 467 8.07 -1.43 -9.68
C GLN A 467 8.66 -1.09 -8.30
N ALA A 468 9.84 -0.45 -8.29
CA ALA A 468 10.53 -0.10 -7.05
C ALA A 468 9.68 0.80 -6.13
N ASP A 469 8.93 1.73 -6.72
CA ASP A 469 7.91 2.53 -6.02
C ASP A 469 6.52 1.97 -6.29
N VAL A 470 5.97 1.24 -5.32
CA VAL A 470 4.61 0.65 -5.40
C VAL A 470 3.51 1.63 -4.99
N PHE A 471 3.87 2.84 -4.55
CA PHE A 471 2.91 3.86 -4.13
C PHE A 471 2.49 4.80 -5.26
N THR A 472 3.36 4.99 -6.25
CA THR A 472 3.06 5.85 -7.40
C THR A 472 3.55 5.27 -8.72
N PHE A 473 2.87 5.64 -9.78
CA PHE A 473 3.31 5.46 -11.15
C PHE A 473 2.93 6.71 -11.96
N ALA A 474 3.77 7.07 -12.93
CA ALA A 474 3.54 8.29 -13.71
C ALA A 474 2.34 8.19 -14.63
N ASN A 475 1.99 6.97 -15.07
CA ASN A 475 0.84 6.75 -15.94
C ASN A 475 0.46 5.26 -16.00
N ARG A 476 -0.83 4.96 -15.88
CA ARG A 476 -1.37 3.63 -16.16
C ARG A 476 -2.04 3.62 -17.53
N MET A 477 -1.63 2.71 -18.40
CA MET A 477 -2.21 2.51 -19.73
C MET A 477 -2.69 1.08 -19.89
N GLY A 478 -3.97 0.92 -20.21
CA GLY A 478 -4.56 -0.37 -20.58
C GLY A 478 -4.93 -0.39 -22.05
N GLY A 479 -4.63 -1.49 -22.71
CA GLY A 479 -5.10 -1.82 -24.07
C GLY A 479 -6.47 -2.52 -24.04
N ASP A 480 -6.75 -3.28 -25.11
CA ASP A 480 -7.89 -4.19 -25.22
C ASP A 480 -7.43 -5.55 -25.81
N ASP A 481 -8.35 -6.39 -26.27
CA ASP A 481 -8.00 -7.67 -26.94
C ASP A 481 -7.47 -7.46 -28.38
N GLY A 482 -7.25 -6.25 -28.82
CA GLY A 482 -6.78 -5.91 -30.15
C GLY A 482 -5.32 -5.45 -30.13
N ARG A 483 -4.81 -5.05 -31.30
CA ARG A 483 -3.45 -4.56 -31.40
C ARG A 483 -3.31 -3.14 -30.87
N ASP A 484 -2.53 -2.96 -29.83
CA ASP A 484 -2.28 -1.69 -29.19
C ASP A 484 -0.90 -1.08 -29.49
N LEU A 485 -0.83 0.23 -29.39
CA LEU A 485 0.42 1.00 -29.49
C LEU A 485 0.48 1.98 -28.34
N MET A 486 1.20 1.61 -27.28
CA MET A 486 1.33 2.43 -26.09
C MET A 486 2.73 3.02 -25.97
N LYS A 487 2.79 4.21 -25.43
CA LYS A 487 4.04 4.90 -25.16
C LYS A 487 3.93 5.65 -23.85
N GLY A 488 4.79 5.32 -22.91
CA GLY A 488 4.92 5.94 -21.63
C GLY A 488 5.58 7.32 -21.63
N THR A 489 5.82 7.80 -20.47
CA THR A 489 6.25 9.15 -20.15
C THR A 489 7.74 9.25 -19.81
N SER A 490 8.08 10.03 -18.81
CA SER A 490 9.43 10.12 -18.25
C SER A 490 9.48 9.71 -16.77
N GLY A 491 8.41 9.20 -16.21
CA GLY A 491 8.32 8.61 -14.89
C GLY A 491 7.96 7.13 -15.01
N ALA A 492 7.85 6.44 -13.90
CA ALA A 492 7.44 5.04 -13.86
C ALA A 492 6.03 4.86 -14.45
N ASP A 493 5.88 4.01 -15.45
CA ASP A 493 4.62 3.75 -16.13
C ASP A 493 4.20 2.29 -15.99
N LEU A 494 2.89 2.04 -15.84
CA LEU A 494 2.29 0.72 -15.91
C LEU A 494 1.52 0.57 -17.22
N MET A 495 1.89 -0.46 -18.02
CA MET A 495 1.25 -0.74 -19.31
C MET A 495 0.73 -2.15 -19.36
N LEU A 496 -0.54 -2.33 -19.67
CA LEU A 496 -1.22 -3.63 -19.80
C LEU A 496 -1.73 -3.79 -21.23
N GLY A 497 -1.14 -4.72 -22.00
CA GLY A 497 -1.55 -5.02 -23.39
C GLY A 497 -2.82 -5.84 -23.46
N PHE A 498 -3.02 -6.79 -22.53
CA PHE A 498 -4.08 -7.79 -22.46
C PHE A 498 -4.02 -8.81 -23.58
N GLY A 499 -4.62 -8.55 -24.73
CA GLY A 499 -4.59 -9.48 -25.86
C GLY A 499 -4.37 -8.80 -27.18
N GLY A 500 -3.72 -9.49 -28.12
CA GLY A 500 -3.45 -8.84 -29.39
C GLY A 500 -2.03 -9.03 -29.86
N ASN A 501 -1.48 -8.08 -30.59
CA ASN A 501 -0.05 -8.07 -30.95
C ASN A 501 0.46 -6.64 -30.73
N ASP A 502 0.92 -6.39 -29.55
CA ASP A 502 1.04 -5.06 -29.01
C ASP A 502 2.43 -4.45 -29.14
N GLN A 503 2.52 -3.16 -29.00
CA GLN A 503 3.78 -2.44 -28.95
C GLN A 503 3.77 -1.49 -27.75
N LEU A 504 4.46 -1.89 -26.69
CA LEU A 504 4.59 -1.13 -25.46
C LEU A 504 5.99 -0.51 -25.37
N ARG A 505 6.08 0.74 -24.96
CA ARG A 505 7.34 1.45 -24.76
C ARG A 505 7.26 2.29 -23.50
N GLY A 506 7.98 1.90 -22.46
CA GLY A 506 8.04 2.61 -21.20
C GLY A 506 8.54 4.03 -21.37
N GLY A 507 9.78 4.27 -21.41
CA GLY A 507 10.28 5.62 -21.67
C GLY A 507 11.52 5.98 -20.88
N GLN A 508 11.41 6.80 -19.89
CA GLN A 508 12.38 6.98 -18.82
C GLN A 508 11.63 6.67 -17.53
N GLY A 509 12.33 6.25 -16.49
CA GLY A 509 11.71 5.78 -15.25
C GLY A 509 11.65 4.26 -15.26
N ASP A 510 11.34 3.69 -14.12
CA ASP A 510 11.29 2.25 -13.91
C ASP A 510 9.88 1.78 -14.27
N ASP A 511 9.74 1.24 -15.47
CA ASP A 511 8.46 0.95 -16.10
C ASP A 511 8.07 -0.54 -15.93
N SER A 512 6.76 -0.81 -15.83
CA SER A 512 6.19 -2.15 -15.82
C SER A 512 5.32 -2.38 -17.06
N LEU A 513 5.76 -3.31 -17.94
CA LEU A 513 5.13 -3.57 -19.22
C LEU A 513 4.68 -5.04 -19.31
N PHE A 514 3.38 -5.27 -19.46
CA PHE A 514 2.77 -6.59 -19.61
C PHE A 514 2.15 -6.73 -21.01
N GLY A 515 2.67 -7.65 -21.82
CA GLY A 515 2.17 -7.89 -23.18
C GLY A 515 0.82 -8.62 -23.18
N GLY A 516 0.72 -9.68 -22.36
CA GLY A 516 -0.47 -10.51 -22.26
C GLY A 516 -0.51 -11.62 -23.30
N SER A 517 -1.61 -11.79 -24.02
CA SER A 517 -1.67 -12.87 -25.01
C SER A 517 -1.44 -12.36 -26.43
N GLY A 518 -0.48 -12.95 -27.18
CA GLY A 518 -0.28 -12.57 -28.57
C GLY A 518 1.15 -12.58 -29.07
N ARG A 519 1.55 -11.58 -29.80
CA ARG A 519 2.94 -11.41 -30.28
C ARG A 519 3.37 -9.99 -30.05
N ASP A 520 4.01 -9.78 -28.91
CA ASP A 520 4.19 -8.48 -28.38
C ASP A 520 5.61 -7.93 -28.57
N HIS A 521 5.73 -6.65 -28.53
CA HIS A 521 7.00 -5.94 -28.60
C HIS A 521 7.11 -4.95 -27.46
N LEU A 522 7.78 -5.35 -26.39
CA LEU A 522 7.99 -4.57 -25.20
C LEU A 522 9.36 -3.91 -25.21
N ARG A 523 9.46 -2.67 -24.76
CA ARG A 523 10.70 -1.93 -24.59
C ARG A 523 10.63 -1.04 -23.36
N GLY A 524 11.45 -1.31 -22.37
CA GLY A 524 11.63 -0.44 -21.20
C GLY A 524 12.26 0.89 -21.58
N ASN A 525 13.40 0.91 -22.14
CA ASN A 525 14.31 1.95 -22.62
C ASN A 525 15.27 2.49 -21.55
N ARG A 526 14.91 3.29 -20.60
CA ARG A 526 15.78 3.79 -19.51
C ARG A 526 15.07 3.68 -18.19
N GLY A 527 15.78 3.17 -17.15
CA GLY A 527 15.30 2.85 -15.82
C GLY A 527 15.49 1.37 -15.60
N ASP A 528 15.21 0.91 -14.43
CA ASP A 528 15.19 -0.50 -14.07
C ASP A 528 13.79 -1.03 -14.37
N ASP A 529 13.64 -1.59 -15.59
CA ASP A 529 12.33 -1.91 -16.17
C ASP A 529 11.93 -3.37 -15.92
N HIS A 530 10.62 -3.62 -15.75
CA HIS A 530 10.05 -4.96 -15.76
C HIS A 530 9.22 -5.19 -17.03
N LEU A 531 9.54 -6.27 -17.76
CA LEU A 531 8.90 -6.64 -19.01
C LEU A 531 8.43 -8.08 -18.95
N ASP A 532 7.13 -8.31 -19.11
CA ASP A 532 6.50 -9.63 -19.22
C ASP A 532 5.84 -9.77 -20.59
N GLY A 533 6.25 -10.76 -21.35
CA GLY A 533 5.71 -11.04 -22.69
C GLY A 533 4.35 -11.71 -22.65
N GLY A 534 4.14 -12.62 -21.70
CA GLY A 534 2.92 -13.42 -21.55
C GLY A 534 2.84 -14.61 -22.51
N ASP A 535 1.63 -14.91 -23.02
CA ASP A 535 1.43 -16.00 -23.97
C ASP A 535 1.78 -15.57 -25.40
N GLY A 536 2.80 -16.18 -26.01
CA GLY A 536 2.94 -15.90 -27.42
C GLY A 536 4.29 -16.09 -28.08
N ARG A 537 4.69 -15.17 -28.88
CA ARG A 537 6.05 -15.13 -29.44
C ARG A 537 6.56 -13.69 -29.39
N ASP A 538 7.21 -13.36 -28.35
CA ASP A 538 7.41 -11.99 -27.96
C ASP A 538 8.83 -11.47 -28.20
N LYS A 539 8.99 -10.18 -28.10
CA LYS A 539 10.27 -9.50 -28.17
C LYS A 539 10.37 -8.47 -27.07
N LEU A 540 11.18 -8.79 -26.10
CA LEU A 540 11.45 -7.95 -24.96
C LEU A 540 12.82 -7.30 -25.13
N HIS A 541 12.92 -6.04 -24.77
CA HIS A 541 14.15 -5.29 -24.74
C HIS A 541 14.13 -4.32 -23.55
N GLY A 542 14.88 -4.66 -22.50
CA GLY A 542 15.03 -3.81 -21.32
C GLY A 542 15.60 -2.45 -21.69
N GLY A 543 16.89 -2.32 -21.77
CA GLY A 543 17.46 -1.11 -22.31
C GLY A 543 18.68 -0.59 -21.56
N TRP A 544 18.51 0.38 -20.70
CA TRP A 544 19.53 0.91 -19.81
C TRP A 544 18.99 0.86 -18.40
N GLY A 545 19.62 0.17 -17.52
CA GLY A 545 19.24 -0.08 -16.15
C GLY A 545 19.40 -1.56 -15.83
N ALA A 546 19.07 -1.96 -14.63
CA ALA A 546 19.01 -3.36 -14.24
C ALA A 546 17.59 -3.88 -14.52
N ASP A 547 17.41 -4.50 -15.69
CA ASP A 547 16.09 -4.86 -16.21
C ASP A 547 15.71 -6.30 -15.84
N ALA A 548 14.42 -6.55 -15.60
CA ALA A 548 13.85 -7.88 -15.43
C ALA A 548 12.96 -8.23 -16.61
N LEU A 549 13.30 -9.33 -17.32
CA LEU A 549 12.60 -9.77 -18.52
C LEU A 549 12.09 -11.19 -18.33
N ASP A 550 10.78 -11.39 -18.48
CA ASP A 550 10.11 -12.68 -18.56
C ASP A 550 9.46 -12.86 -19.95
N GLY A 551 9.82 -13.93 -20.65
CA GLY A 551 9.25 -14.23 -21.97
C GLY A 551 7.85 -14.81 -21.88
N GLY A 552 7.57 -15.59 -20.81
CA GLY A 552 6.31 -16.28 -20.60
C GLY A 552 6.20 -17.60 -21.38
N ALA A 553 5.08 -17.84 -22.03
CA ALA A 553 4.87 -19.06 -22.79
C ALA A 553 5.04 -18.81 -24.29
N GLY A 554 5.98 -19.53 -24.93
CA GLY A 554 6.18 -19.43 -26.37
C GLY A 554 7.62 -19.35 -26.78
N ARG A 555 7.89 -18.78 -27.95
CA ARG A 555 9.26 -18.74 -28.47
C ARG A 555 9.77 -17.31 -28.53
N ASP A 556 10.40 -16.89 -27.48
CA ASP A 556 10.63 -15.51 -27.24
C ASP A 556 12.06 -15.05 -27.55
N ARG A 557 12.21 -13.77 -27.54
CA ARG A 557 13.51 -13.12 -27.69
C ARG A 557 13.67 -12.01 -26.68
N LEU A 558 14.51 -12.26 -25.70
CA LEU A 558 14.83 -11.34 -24.64
C LEU A 558 16.19 -10.70 -24.88
N ILE A 559 16.28 -9.41 -24.65
CA ILE A 559 17.51 -8.62 -24.70
C ILE A 559 17.50 -7.70 -23.46
N GLY A 560 18.36 -7.97 -22.49
CA GLY A 560 18.55 -7.11 -21.33
C GLY A 560 19.05 -5.74 -21.75
N GLY A 561 20.30 -5.58 -22.00
CA GLY A 561 20.81 -4.34 -22.57
C GLY A 561 22.07 -3.83 -21.93
N ARG A 562 22.01 -2.80 -21.11
CA ARG A 562 23.10 -2.30 -20.29
C ARG A 562 22.64 -2.24 -18.84
N GLY A 563 23.38 -2.79 -17.97
CA GLY A 563 23.14 -2.97 -16.56
C GLY A 563 23.14 -4.44 -16.24
N ASP A 564 22.88 -4.79 -14.99
CA ASP A 564 22.90 -6.15 -14.51
C ASP A 564 21.48 -6.70 -14.62
N ASP A 565 21.22 -7.40 -15.74
CA ASP A 565 19.88 -7.80 -16.16
C ASP A 565 19.51 -9.20 -15.68
N ARG A 566 18.22 -9.45 -15.41
CA ARG A 566 17.67 -10.77 -15.13
C ARG A 566 16.76 -11.22 -16.26
N LEU A 567 17.05 -12.38 -16.86
CA LEU A 567 16.30 -12.92 -18.01
C LEU A 567 15.76 -14.31 -17.67
N ASP A 568 14.46 -14.49 -17.80
CA ASP A 568 13.76 -15.76 -17.82
C ASP A 568 13.09 -15.95 -19.18
N GLY A 569 13.41 -17.03 -19.89
CA GLY A 569 12.79 -17.31 -21.19
C GLY A 569 11.35 -17.80 -21.04
N GLY A 570 11.06 -18.45 -19.91
CA GLY A 570 9.78 -19.09 -19.67
C GLY A 570 9.66 -20.47 -20.31
N ALA A 571 8.51 -20.79 -20.86
CA ALA A 571 8.25 -22.09 -21.49
C ALA A 571 8.47 -22.07 -23.00
N ASP A 572 8.87 -23.23 -23.58
CA ASP A 572 9.26 -23.43 -24.97
C ASP A 572 10.73 -23.00 -25.25
N ASN A 573 11.09 -22.64 -26.48
CA ASN A 573 12.50 -22.56 -26.90
C ASN A 573 12.92 -21.11 -27.17
N ASP A 574 13.66 -20.50 -26.30
CA ASP A 574 13.90 -19.07 -26.26
C ASP A 574 15.31 -18.62 -26.67
N LEU A 575 15.45 -17.34 -26.89
CA LEU A 575 16.73 -16.71 -27.19
C LEU A 575 16.96 -15.53 -26.26
N MET A 576 17.91 -15.68 -25.34
CA MET A 576 18.30 -14.66 -24.39
C MET A 576 19.66 -14.03 -24.73
N ILE A 577 19.77 -12.74 -24.51
CA ILE A 577 20.95 -11.91 -24.71
C ILE A 577 21.03 -10.97 -23.51
N GLY A 578 21.97 -11.17 -22.60
CA GLY A 578 22.16 -10.31 -21.44
C GLY A 578 22.61 -8.92 -21.85
N GLY A 579 23.77 -8.83 -22.46
CA GLY A 579 24.27 -7.56 -22.97
C GLY A 579 25.52 -7.08 -22.25
N GLY A 580 25.42 -6.09 -21.47
CA GLY A 580 26.58 -5.54 -20.79
C GLY A 580 26.32 -5.14 -19.36
N GLY A 581 26.87 -5.87 -18.47
CA GLY A 581 26.77 -5.91 -17.02
C GLY A 581 27.04 -7.32 -16.56
N ASP A 582 26.68 -7.64 -15.35
CA ASP A 582 26.76 -8.97 -14.75
C ASP A 582 25.33 -9.57 -14.75
N ASP A 583 25.02 -10.30 -15.85
CA ASP A 583 23.63 -10.72 -16.16
C ASP A 583 23.28 -12.08 -15.51
N THR A 584 22.01 -12.26 -15.14
CA THR A 584 21.49 -13.52 -14.60
C THR A 584 20.48 -14.14 -15.56
N PHE A 585 20.72 -15.41 -15.93
CA PHE A 585 19.83 -16.22 -16.78
C PHE A 585 19.18 -17.30 -15.93
N LEU A 586 17.87 -17.28 -15.84
CA LEU A 586 17.09 -18.25 -15.05
C LEU A 586 16.55 -19.36 -15.96
N PHE A 587 16.66 -20.61 -15.47
CA PHE A 587 16.12 -21.82 -16.11
C PHE A 587 15.40 -22.66 -15.09
N ARG A 588 14.17 -23.02 -15.39
CA ARG A 588 13.30 -23.88 -14.58
C ARG A 588 12.96 -25.16 -15.32
N VAL A 589 12.52 -26.18 -14.60
CA VAL A 589 11.98 -27.39 -15.22
C VAL A 589 10.80 -27.03 -16.10
N GLY A 590 10.87 -27.41 -17.40
CA GLY A 590 9.86 -27.10 -18.41
C GLY A 590 10.18 -25.88 -19.28
N SER A 591 11.35 -25.24 -19.10
CA SER A 591 11.81 -24.14 -19.95
C SER A 591 12.03 -24.52 -21.43
N GLY A 592 12.28 -25.81 -21.76
CA GLY A 592 12.49 -26.25 -23.12
C GLY A 592 13.96 -26.21 -23.58
N ASP A 593 14.18 -25.92 -24.88
CA ASP A 593 15.52 -25.90 -25.50
C ASP A 593 16.01 -24.47 -25.75
N ASP A 594 16.62 -23.86 -24.75
CA ASP A 594 16.96 -22.45 -24.75
C ASP A 594 18.38 -22.13 -25.21
N ARG A 595 18.58 -20.85 -25.53
CA ARG A 595 19.85 -20.34 -26.01
C ARG A 595 20.23 -19.03 -25.35
N VAL A 596 21.39 -19.01 -24.72
CA VAL A 596 22.05 -17.75 -24.31
C VAL A 596 23.12 -17.41 -25.36
N ALA A 597 23.04 -16.20 -25.91
CA ALA A 597 23.85 -15.81 -27.06
C ALA A 597 25.21 -15.20 -26.73
N ASP A 598 25.37 -14.60 -25.59
CA ASP A 598 26.52 -13.77 -25.22
C ASP A 598 27.09 -13.98 -23.80
N PHE A 599 26.72 -15.06 -23.13
CA PHE A 599 27.20 -15.45 -21.80
C PHE A 599 28.70 -15.26 -21.60
N ARG A 600 29.09 -14.62 -20.51
CA ARG A 600 30.48 -14.33 -20.11
C ARG A 600 30.79 -15.00 -18.78
N SER A 601 31.56 -16.09 -18.82
CA SER A 601 32.02 -16.75 -17.60
C SER A 601 32.79 -15.79 -16.69
N GLY A 602 32.48 -15.84 -15.38
CA GLY A 602 33.07 -14.98 -14.35
C GLY A 602 32.46 -13.56 -14.29
N GLN A 603 31.40 -13.30 -15.05
CA GLN A 603 30.56 -12.10 -14.97
C GLN A 603 29.09 -12.50 -14.85
N ASP A 604 28.58 -13.29 -15.81
CA ASP A 604 27.19 -13.67 -15.89
C ASP A 604 26.93 -14.92 -15.05
N LEU A 605 25.69 -15.08 -14.57
CA LEU A 605 25.23 -16.20 -13.75
C LEU A 605 24.13 -16.99 -14.47
N ILE A 606 24.19 -18.32 -14.39
CA ILE A 606 23.12 -19.23 -14.78
C ILE A 606 22.48 -19.77 -13.50
N HIS A 607 21.21 -19.52 -13.31
CA HIS A 607 20.45 -20.06 -12.20
C HIS A 607 19.60 -21.26 -12.68
N LEU A 608 19.88 -22.46 -12.15
CA LEU A 608 19.15 -23.68 -12.44
C LEU A 608 18.22 -23.99 -11.27
N ASP A 609 16.91 -23.95 -11.53
CA ASP A 609 15.90 -24.13 -10.50
C ASP A 609 15.07 -25.41 -10.73
N GLY A 610 14.91 -26.24 -9.70
CA GLY A 610 14.06 -27.43 -9.68
C GLY A 610 14.60 -28.66 -10.41
N PHE A 611 15.81 -28.63 -10.97
CA PHE A 611 16.40 -29.78 -11.71
C PHE A 611 16.97 -30.87 -10.79
N GLY A 612 17.00 -30.65 -9.48
CA GLY A 612 17.59 -31.59 -8.52
C GLY A 612 19.11 -31.75 -8.68
N ILE A 613 19.78 -30.69 -9.13
CA ILE A 613 21.23 -30.57 -9.29
C ILE A 613 21.71 -29.58 -8.20
N ASP A 614 22.51 -30.07 -7.27
CA ASP A 614 22.93 -29.28 -6.10
C ASP A 614 24.38 -28.76 -6.20
N SER A 615 25.08 -29.09 -7.28
CA SER A 615 26.49 -28.71 -7.43
C SER A 615 26.98 -28.72 -8.89
N PHE A 616 28.00 -27.88 -9.17
CA PHE A 616 28.67 -27.88 -10.46
C PHE A 616 29.29 -29.23 -10.83
N GLY A 617 29.74 -30.02 -9.85
CA GLY A 617 30.29 -31.36 -10.10
C GLY A 617 29.25 -32.36 -10.65
N GLU A 618 27.97 -32.21 -10.30
CA GLU A 618 26.86 -32.98 -10.87
C GLU A 618 26.51 -32.45 -12.26
N LEU A 619 26.49 -31.13 -12.43
CA LEU A 619 26.23 -30.47 -13.69
C LEU A 619 27.28 -30.79 -14.76
N GLU A 620 28.56 -30.91 -14.40
CA GLU A 620 29.68 -31.16 -15.32
C GLU A 620 29.47 -32.43 -16.18
N ALA A 621 28.78 -33.46 -15.62
CA ALA A 621 28.47 -34.70 -16.34
C ALA A 621 27.39 -34.49 -17.43
N LEU A 622 26.61 -33.44 -17.35
CA LEU A 622 25.54 -33.09 -18.30
C LEU A 622 26.02 -32.09 -19.37
N ILE A 623 27.23 -31.56 -19.24
CA ILE A 623 27.81 -30.59 -20.16
C ILE A 623 28.43 -31.30 -21.35
N SER A 624 28.07 -30.89 -22.55
CA SER A 624 28.61 -31.40 -23.80
C SER A 624 29.07 -30.28 -24.76
N HIS A 625 29.92 -30.61 -25.72
CA HIS A 625 30.45 -29.66 -26.72
C HIS A 625 29.91 -29.96 -28.11
N LYS A 626 29.23 -28.99 -28.72
CA LYS A 626 28.67 -29.13 -30.07
C LYS A 626 29.15 -27.99 -30.99
N GLY A 627 30.23 -28.21 -31.70
CA GLY A 627 30.79 -27.20 -32.61
C GLY A 627 31.50 -26.05 -31.88
N ARG A 628 30.86 -24.88 -31.72
CA ARG A 628 31.35 -23.73 -30.97
C ARG A 628 30.46 -23.41 -29.78
N GLN A 629 29.63 -24.33 -29.38
CA GLN A 629 28.60 -24.14 -28.35
C GLN A 629 28.80 -25.14 -27.23
N THR A 630 28.48 -24.76 -26.04
CA THR A 630 28.29 -25.65 -24.89
C THR A 630 26.81 -25.98 -24.82
N VAL A 631 26.47 -27.26 -24.67
CA VAL A 631 25.10 -27.71 -24.43
C VAL A 631 25.07 -28.40 -23.10
N ILE A 632 24.17 -27.96 -22.23
CA ILE A 632 23.84 -28.57 -20.94
C ILE A 632 22.53 -29.33 -21.15
N ASP A 633 22.56 -30.64 -20.96
CA ASP A 633 21.42 -31.55 -21.18
C ASP A 633 20.73 -31.77 -19.82
N LEU A 634 19.57 -31.18 -19.64
CA LEU A 634 18.80 -31.18 -18.37
C LEU A 634 17.62 -32.19 -18.43
N GLY A 635 17.64 -33.11 -19.42
CA GLY A 635 16.62 -34.13 -19.59
C GLY A 635 15.62 -33.78 -20.67
N ASP A 636 14.41 -33.41 -20.31
CA ASP A 636 13.42 -32.93 -21.29
C ASP A 636 13.75 -31.51 -21.78
N ASP A 637 14.58 -30.78 -21.04
CA ASP A 637 15.05 -29.43 -21.32
C ASP A 637 16.53 -29.40 -21.69
N SER A 638 16.99 -28.35 -22.38
CA SER A 638 18.41 -28.11 -22.63
C SER A 638 18.79 -26.65 -22.73
N LEU A 639 19.96 -26.31 -22.21
CA LEU A 639 20.53 -24.97 -22.31
C LEU A 639 21.72 -24.97 -23.28
N THR A 640 21.69 -24.09 -24.29
CA THR A 640 22.78 -23.88 -25.24
C THR A 640 23.47 -22.53 -25.04
N LEU A 641 24.70 -22.54 -24.52
CA LEU A 641 25.55 -21.36 -24.44
C LEU A 641 26.32 -21.18 -25.77
N MET A 642 25.99 -20.09 -26.48
CA MET A 642 26.59 -19.83 -27.81
C MET A 642 28.00 -19.26 -27.68
N ARG A 643 28.98 -19.84 -28.41
CA ARG A 643 30.38 -19.40 -28.42
C ARG A 643 31.15 -19.62 -27.11
N VAL A 644 30.56 -20.20 -26.11
CA VAL A 644 31.21 -20.62 -24.86
C VAL A 644 31.72 -22.05 -25.01
N LYS A 645 32.85 -22.37 -24.44
CA LYS A 645 33.41 -23.70 -24.43
C LYS A 645 33.33 -24.32 -23.04
N PRO A 646 33.06 -25.63 -22.86
CA PRO A 646 32.88 -26.25 -21.57
C PRO A 646 33.98 -25.97 -20.55
N TRP A 647 35.23 -25.88 -20.96
CA TRP A 647 36.35 -25.63 -20.10
C TRP A 647 36.53 -24.16 -19.68
N GLN A 648 35.66 -23.27 -20.09
CA GLN A 648 35.58 -21.88 -19.63
C GLN A 648 34.62 -21.72 -18.46
N LEU A 649 33.75 -22.73 -18.24
CA LEU A 649 32.76 -22.73 -17.17
C LEU A 649 33.35 -23.27 -15.87
N ASP A 650 32.98 -22.67 -14.75
CA ASP A 650 33.31 -23.12 -13.41
C ASP A 650 32.12 -22.98 -12.46
N ALA A 651 32.34 -23.25 -11.18
CA ALA A 651 31.26 -23.26 -10.19
C ALA A 651 30.66 -21.88 -9.92
N ASP A 652 31.43 -20.83 -10.11
CA ASP A 652 30.99 -19.45 -9.86
C ASP A 652 30.05 -18.93 -10.96
N ASP A 653 29.95 -19.67 -12.11
CA ASP A 653 29.03 -19.35 -13.19
C ASP A 653 27.60 -19.87 -12.97
N PHE A 654 27.34 -20.62 -11.86
CA PHE A 654 26.07 -21.30 -11.62
C PHE A 654 25.55 -21.15 -10.20
N ALA A 655 24.23 -20.90 -10.10
CA ALA A 655 23.45 -21.02 -8.88
C ALA A 655 22.46 -22.20 -9.02
N PHE A 656 22.10 -22.84 -7.91
CA PHE A 656 21.22 -24.00 -7.88
C PHE A 656 20.16 -23.82 -6.77
N SER A 657 18.87 -24.16 -7.10
CA SER A 657 17.77 -24.14 -6.13
C SER A 657 16.77 -25.29 -6.40
#